data_e6fb4353c4e0be325938bcc3815380cf
#
_entry.id   e6fb4353c4e0be325938bcc3815380cf
#
_cell.length_a   1.000
_cell.length_b   1.000
_cell.length_c   1.000
_cell.angle_alpha   90.00
_cell.angle_beta   90.00
_cell.angle_gamma   90.00
#
_symmetry.space_group_name_H-M   'P 1'
#
loop_
_entity.id
_entity.type
_entity.pdbx_description
1 polymer ?
#
loop_
_entity_poly.entity_id
_entity_poly.type
_entity_poly.pdbx_seq_one_letter_code
_entity_poly.pdbx_strand_id
1 'polypeptide(L)'
;MKKIHIVLACLIVITFLGSSTFGALLSPLSNGDKNSQIKTKSITTSFLPPSLIDDGNYLTVETGNEMNLLLSEGYPLLPYKSLCILFPLGTIIQDVNIEIQDVQTLILDKKIQSAPTPCTFSKSNNLSGNQQEDIYENMDIYPIEWVTYNIGVGIKNNHHVLFLSLQVFPYRYTSGSNTLFFVETLQIEIIYEQIENHLFGKDETDFLIISPVEFVDSLQPLVAHKESEAVGISTRLVSLDEIFEGSYFEVKGRDDAEKVKYFIKESVEQWGVKYVLLVGGRHGGFSEPEWWCPVRYTYLDANDGDKKFLSDLYFSDIYGYEEGEIVFDDWDSNGNNLFGEWHFGGRDIIDMYPDVYIGRLPCRTEFEVNIMVDKITAYETTAFGTDWAKKYVGIGGDTFPGDQWYDGEVTVAKVMEYLSPLGYDFTTLFTSDEHIPNARDILGSISEGCGFLNFEGHGTPTSWATHSPQGEEWDTFINVVLFTLLRNKDMYPVCVVGGCSNSKFDITLLDFLDFKNLTANLAHGSIGLECFSWWLTRKNDGGSIATIGCTSYGYGKQGDGDNDGIFDGIQYRGGFIDIEFFRICAQEGIDILGEAHGEAILSFLSKFPPLTDKIDGKTVEEWILFGDPTLKINGYSPS
;
A
#
# COMPACT_ATOMS: atom_id res chain seq x y z
N MET A 1 -45.07 -9.50 35.93
CA MET A 1 -46.07 -9.32 34.87
C MET A 1 -45.37 -8.54 33.75
N LYS A 2 -44.79 -9.24 32.85
CA LYS A 2 -45.18 -9.56 31.47
C LYS A 2 -45.56 -8.34 30.64
N LYS A 3 -44.74 -8.02 29.64
CA LYS A 3 -45.20 -7.95 28.25
C LYS A 3 -44.02 -8.07 27.27
N ILE A 4 -44.06 -9.14 26.55
CA ILE A 4 -43.32 -9.44 25.31
C ILE A 4 -43.91 -8.59 24.21
N HIS A 5 -43.07 -7.91 23.40
CA HIS A 5 -43.52 -7.36 22.11
C HIS A 5 -42.68 -7.97 21.01
N ILE A 6 -43.33 -8.82 20.25
CA ILE A 6 -42.95 -9.32 18.93
C ILE A 6 -43.18 -8.17 17.95
N VAL A 7 -42.17 -7.80 17.17
CA VAL A 7 -42.34 -6.91 16.01
C VAL A 7 -42.25 -7.75 14.76
N LEU A 8 -43.36 -7.80 14.06
CA LEU A 8 -43.60 -8.44 12.79
C LEU A 8 -43.04 -7.55 11.68
N ALA A 9 -42.21 -8.10 10.80
CA ALA A 9 -41.79 -7.43 9.58
C ALA A 9 -42.93 -7.45 8.57
N CYS A 10 -43.36 -6.26 8.13
CA CYS A 10 -44.29 -6.10 7.01
C CYS A 10 -43.50 -5.70 5.75
N LEU A 11 -43.47 -6.60 4.78
CA LEU A 11 -43.15 -6.28 3.39
C LEU A 11 -44.24 -5.32 2.84
N ILE A 12 -43.82 -4.16 2.34
CA ILE A 12 -44.70 -3.33 1.51
C ILE A 12 -44.11 -3.30 0.10
N VAL A 13 -44.80 -4.00 -0.79
CA VAL A 13 -44.63 -3.86 -2.24
C VAL A 13 -45.47 -2.65 -2.67
N ILE A 14 -44.81 -1.62 -3.16
CA ILE A 14 -45.53 -0.48 -3.80
C ILE A 14 -45.22 -0.54 -5.29
N THR A 15 -46.22 -0.99 -6.05
CA THR A 15 -46.29 -0.80 -7.51
C THR A 15 -46.77 0.59 -7.80
N PHE A 16 -45.95 1.41 -8.45
CA PHE A 16 -46.42 2.66 -9.07
C PHE A 16 -46.44 2.48 -10.59
N LEU A 17 -47.64 2.42 -11.12
CA LEU A 17 -47.92 2.69 -12.52
C LEU A 17 -48.18 4.21 -12.67
N GLY A 18 -47.32 4.85 -13.42
CA GLY A 18 -47.50 6.26 -13.78
C GLY A 18 -46.84 6.54 -15.12
N SER A 19 -47.63 6.47 -16.18
CA SER A 19 -47.25 6.90 -17.52
C SER A 19 -47.13 8.41 -17.61
N SER A 20 -45.97 8.92 -17.99
CA SER A 20 -45.84 10.24 -18.60
C SER A 20 -44.79 10.18 -19.73
N THR A 21 -45.34 10.31 -20.93
CA THR A 21 -44.59 10.46 -22.18
C THR A 21 -43.87 11.81 -22.20
N PHE A 22 -42.53 11.77 -22.21
CA PHE A 22 -41.73 12.88 -22.74
C PHE A 22 -40.93 12.33 -23.93
N GLY A 23 -41.36 12.77 -25.12
CA GLY A 23 -40.62 12.48 -26.34
C GLY A 23 -39.36 13.36 -26.41
N ALA A 24 -38.19 12.74 -26.28
CA ALA A 24 -36.95 13.32 -26.73
C ALA A 24 -36.57 12.61 -28.04
N LEU A 25 -36.39 13.40 -29.08
CA LEU A 25 -35.88 12.97 -30.39
C LEU A 25 -34.43 12.47 -30.21
N LEU A 26 -34.27 11.18 -30.14
CA LEU A 26 -32.96 10.55 -30.31
C LEU A 26 -32.73 10.38 -31.82
N SER A 27 -31.76 11.11 -32.35
CA SER A 27 -31.15 10.81 -33.64
C SER A 27 -30.49 9.41 -33.55
N PRO A 28 -30.63 8.53 -34.54
CA PRO A 28 -29.99 7.25 -34.51
C PRO A 28 -28.47 7.47 -34.67
N LEU A 29 -27.73 7.19 -33.61
CA LEU A 29 -26.30 6.94 -33.70
C LEU A 29 -26.11 5.69 -34.56
N SER A 30 -25.28 5.80 -35.59
CA SER A 30 -24.95 4.73 -36.52
C SER A 30 -24.44 3.51 -35.74
N ASN A 31 -25.12 2.38 -35.90
CA ASN A 31 -24.63 1.06 -35.51
C ASN A 31 -23.34 0.79 -36.29
N GLY A 32 -22.18 1.11 -35.73
CA GLY A 32 -20.95 0.42 -36.08
C GLY A 32 -21.07 -1.00 -35.55
N ASP A 33 -20.88 -1.99 -36.41
CA ASP A 33 -20.81 -3.41 -36.06
C ASP A 33 -19.78 -3.62 -34.95
N LYS A 34 -20.19 -3.67 -33.68
CA LYS A 34 -19.37 -4.15 -32.57
C LYS A 34 -19.30 -5.66 -32.73
N ASN A 35 -18.23 -6.15 -33.34
CA ASN A 35 -17.88 -7.57 -33.35
C ASN A 35 -17.35 -7.95 -31.95
N SER A 36 -18.20 -7.88 -30.94
CA SER A 36 -17.88 -8.39 -29.63
C SER A 36 -18.01 -9.93 -29.65
N GLN A 37 -16.93 -10.60 -29.31
CA GLN A 37 -16.95 -12.06 -29.14
C GLN A 37 -16.90 -12.40 -27.66
N ILE A 38 -17.91 -13.15 -27.21
CA ILE A 38 -17.86 -13.79 -25.90
C ILE A 38 -16.73 -14.82 -25.93
N LYS A 39 -15.84 -14.73 -24.99
CA LYS A 39 -14.67 -15.61 -24.78
C LYS A 39 -14.79 -16.30 -23.44
N THR A 40 -14.17 -17.46 -23.35
CA THR A 40 -14.06 -18.19 -22.09
C THR A 40 -12.61 -18.49 -21.79
N LYS A 41 -12.22 -18.28 -20.54
CA LYS A 41 -10.90 -18.67 -20.00
C LYS A 41 -11.14 -19.63 -18.84
N SER A 42 -10.63 -20.86 -18.96
CA SER A 42 -10.75 -21.88 -17.92
C SER A 42 -9.42 -22.05 -17.18
N ILE A 43 -9.50 -22.14 -15.88
CA ILE A 43 -8.37 -22.38 -14.98
C ILE A 43 -8.70 -23.59 -14.13
N THR A 44 -7.80 -24.56 -14.10
CA THR A 44 -7.88 -25.69 -13.17
C THR A 44 -6.74 -25.55 -12.17
N THR A 45 -7.07 -25.55 -10.89
CA THR A 45 -6.08 -25.58 -9.81
C THR A 45 -6.24 -26.84 -9.00
N SER A 46 -5.11 -27.44 -8.61
CA SER A 46 -5.08 -28.67 -7.82
C SER A 46 -4.38 -28.43 -6.51
N PHE A 47 -4.86 -29.09 -5.46
CA PHE A 47 -4.38 -28.96 -4.09
C PHE A 47 -4.08 -30.34 -3.53
N LEU A 48 -3.16 -30.41 -2.59
CA LEU A 48 -2.88 -31.64 -1.85
C LEU A 48 -3.98 -31.88 -0.79
N PRO A 49 -4.22 -33.13 -0.39
CA PRO A 49 -4.97 -33.39 0.83
C PRO A 49 -4.33 -32.67 2.03
N PRO A 50 -5.12 -32.26 3.03
CA PRO A 50 -4.58 -31.51 4.17
C PRO A 50 -3.54 -32.33 4.95
N SER A 51 -2.35 -31.80 5.08
CA SER A 51 -1.34 -32.25 6.05
C SER A 51 -1.52 -31.48 7.34
N LEU A 52 -1.61 -32.16 8.47
CA LEU A 52 -1.91 -31.56 9.76
C LEU A 52 -0.71 -31.69 10.69
N ILE A 53 -0.28 -30.55 11.25
CA ILE A 53 0.77 -30.48 12.25
C ILE A 53 0.10 -30.33 13.62
N ASP A 54 0.48 -31.16 14.59
CA ASP A 54 -0.03 -31.13 15.96
C ASP A 54 0.98 -30.44 16.89
N ASP A 55 0.65 -29.25 17.37
CA ASP A 55 1.47 -28.49 18.33
C ASP A 55 1.23 -28.88 19.80
N GLY A 56 0.36 -29.84 20.05
CA GLY A 56 -0.06 -30.30 21.39
C GLY A 56 -1.42 -29.76 21.79
N ASN A 57 -1.81 -28.54 21.46
CA ASN A 57 -3.09 -27.92 21.79
C ASN A 57 -4.03 -27.82 20.58
N TYR A 58 -3.47 -27.46 19.44
CA TYR A 58 -4.18 -27.19 18.19
C TYR A 58 -3.57 -27.97 17.03
N LEU A 59 -4.28 -27.94 15.90
CA LEU A 59 -3.79 -28.42 14.62
C LEU A 59 -3.55 -27.21 13.70
N THR A 60 -2.44 -27.24 12.96
CA THR A 60 -2.18 -26.31 11.86
C THR A 60 -2.28 -27.07 10.54
N VAL A 61 -2.93 -26.49 9.55
CA VAL A 61 -2.93 -27.03 8.19
C VAL A 61 -1.65 -26.55 7.52
N GLU A 62 -0.77 -27.49 7.17
CA GLU A 62 0.48 -27.20 6.48
C GLU A 62 0.19 -26.55 5.12
N THR A 63 0.89 -25.45 4.82
CA THR A 63 0.80 -24.81 3.52
C THR A 63 1.68 -25.55 2.50
N GLY A 64 1.15 -25.74 1.31
CA GLY A 64 2.01 -26.10 0.17
C GLY A 64 2.68 -24.85 -0.41
N ASN A 65 3.68 -25.04 -1.24
CA ASN A 65 4.30 -23.95 -2.00
C ASN A 65 3.22 -23.13 -2.74
N GLU A 66 3.37 -21.81 -2.75
CA GLU A 66 2.45 -20.85 -3.37
C GLU A 66 1.07 -20.68 -2.68
N MET A 67 0.95 -21.07 -1.43
CA MET A 67 -0.23 -20.79 -0.61
C MET A 67 0.05 -19.63 0.35
N ASN A 68 -0.99 -18.88 0.66
CA ASN A 68 -0.98 -17.83 1.70
C ASN A 68 -1.83 -18.30 2.88
N LEU A 69 -1.69 -17.63 4.03
CA LEU A 69 -2.51 -17.88 5.22
C LEU A 69 -3.62 -16.81 5.35
N LEU A 70 -4.81 -17.23 5.75
CA LEU A 70 -5.86 -16.32 6.22
C LEU A 70 -5.50 -15.80 7.61
N LEU A 71 -5.18 -14.50 7.71
CA LEU A 71 -4.67 -13.87 8.92
C LEU A 71 -5.75 -13.04 9.67
N SER A 72 -7.02 -13.24 9.39
CA SER A 72 -8.12 -12.57 10.10
C SER A 72 -8.15 -13.00 11.56
N GLU A 73 -7.90 -12.06 12.47
CA GLU A 73 -7.77 -12.29 13.91
C GLU A 73 -8.94 -13.11 14.50
N GLY A 74 -8.63 -14.18 15.22
CA GLY A 74 -9.61 -15.04 15.90
C GLY A 74 -10.33 -16.03 14.98
N TYR A 75 -10.10 -16.01 13.66
CA TYR A 75 -10.60 -17.02 12.73
C TYR A 75 -9.58 -18.16 12.52
N PRO A 76 -10.03 -19.34 12.04
CA PRO A 76 -9.11 -20.45 11.78
C PRO A 76 -7.99 -20.05 10.81
N LEU A 77 -6.75 -20.39 11.16
CA LEU A 77 -5.60 -20.19 10.31
C LEU A 77 -5.60 -21.23 9.19
N LEU A 78 -6.12 -20.87 8.04
CA LEU A 78 -6.27 -21.75 6.89
C LEU A 78 -5.51 -21.25 5.68
N PRO A 79 -4.88 -22.16 4.91
CA PRO A 79 -4.22 -21.78 3.66
C PRO A 79 -5.22 -21.41 2.55
N TYR A 80 -4.83 -20.45 1.72
CA TYR A 80 -5.53 -20.09 0.50
C TYR A 80 -4.54 -19.79 -0.63
N LYS A 81 -5.02 -19.87 -1.88
CA LYS A 81 -4.23 -19.50 -3.06
C LYS A 81 -4.80 -18.24 -3.68
N SER A 82 -3.93 -17.26 -3.94
CA SER A 82 -4.26 -16.08 -4.74
C SER A 82 -3.97 -16.35 -6.21
N LEU A 83 -4.86 -15.86 -7.09
CA LEU A 83 -4.68 -15.84 -8.53
C LEU A 83 -5.05 -14.45 -9.04
N CYS A 84 -4.14 -13.80 -9.75
CA CYS A 84 -4.39 -12.52 -10.41
C CYS A 84 -4.33 -12.70 -11.92
N ILE A 85 -5.40 -12.33 -12.62
CA ILE A 85 -5.54 -12.49 -14.06
C ILE A 85 -5.72 -11.12 -14.69
N LEU A 86 -4.86 -10.80 -15.64
CA LEU A 86 -4.91 -9.54 -16.36
C LEU A 86 -5.75 -9.66 -17.63
N PHE A 87 -6.58 -8.66 -17.86
CA PHE A 87 -7.33 -8.47 -19.10
C PHE A 87 -7.05 -7.07 -19.67
N PRO A 88 -7.13 -6.91 -20.99
CA PRO A 88 -7.08 -5.58 -21.60
C PRO A 88 -8.19 -4.67 -21.06
N LEU A 89 -7.90 -3.39 -20.94
CA LEU A 89 -8.89 -2.39 -20.54
C LEU A 89 -10.11 -2.44 -21.49
N GLY A 90 -11.31 -2.28 -20.93
CA GLY A 90 -12.58 -2.39 -21.65
C GLY A 90 -13.08 -3.84 -21.77
N THR A 91 -12.41 -4.82 -21.17
CA THR A 91 -12.97 -6.16 -21.02
C THR A 91 -14.15 -6.13 -20.05
N ILE A 92 -15.26 -6.75 -20.45
CA ILE A 92 -16.44 -6.96 -19.60
C ILE A 92 -16.39 -8.39 -19.08
N ILE A 93 -16.21 -8.58 -17.79
CA ILE A 93 -16.35 -9.87 -17.13
C ILE A 93 -17.84 -10.12 -16.92
N GLN A 94 -18.39 -11.09 -17.64
CA GLN A 94 -19.82 -11.41 -17.59
C GLN A 94 -20.15 -12.37 -16.46
N ASP A 95 -19.26 -13.34 -16.20
CA ASP A 95 -19.48 -14.34 -15.15
C ASP A 95 -18.17 -15.02 -14.74
N VAL A 96 -18.12 -15.47 -13.49
CA VAL A 96 -17.03 -16.30 -12.94
C VAL A 96 -17.65 -17.55 -12.33
N ASN A 97 -17.69 -18.61 -13.11
CA ASN A 97 -18.29 -19.88 -12.71
C ASN A 97 -17.28 -20.76 -11.99
N ILE A 98 -17.68 -21.30 -10.85
CA ILE A 98 -16.83 -22.15 -10.02
C ILE A 98 -17.44 -23.55 -9.98
N GLU A 99 -16.68 -24.53 -10.51
CA GLU A 99 -17.05 -25.93 -10.43
C GLU A 99 -16.15 -26.65 -9.42
N ILE A 100 -16.79 -27.26 -8.44
CA ILE A 100 -16.15 -27.97 -7.32
C ILE A 100 -16.48 -29.45 -7.47
N GLN A 101 -15.46 -30.27 -7.50
CA GLN A 101 -15.62 -31.72 -7.59
C GLN A 101 -15.17 -32.37 -6.27
N ASP A 102 -15.94 -33.36 -5.83
CA ASP A 102 -15.59 -34.30 -4.75
C ASP A 102 -15.14 -33.62 -3.44
N VAL A 103 -16.03 -32.82 -2.81
CA VAL A 103 -15.78 -32.26 -1.48
C VAL A 103 -15.58 -33.41 -0.48
N GLN A 104 -14.38 -33.45 0.10
CA GLN A 104 -14.02 -34.45 1.10
C GLN A 104 -14.19 -33.86 2.51
N THR A 105 -14.33 -34.73 3.50
CA THR A 105 -14.59 -34.33 4.89
C THR A 105 -13.65 -35.08 5.83
N LEU A 106 -13.02 -34.35 6.75
CA LEU A 106 -12.17 -34.89 7.81
C LEU A 106 -12.65 -34.39 9.16
N ILE A 107 -13.00 -35.31 10.07
CA ILE A 107 -13.33 -34.98 11.46
C ILE A 107 -12.02 -34.93 12.24
N LEU A 108 -11.77 -33.79 12.88
CA LEU A 108 -10.54 -33.55 13.62
C LEU A 108 -10.71 -33.91 15.11
N ASP A 109 -9.64 -34.33 15.75
CA ASP A 109 -9.58 -34.61 17.19
C ASP A 109 -9.24 -33.38 18.02
N LYS A 110 -8.62 -32.38 17.41
CA LYS A 110 -8.31 -31.06 17.98
C LYS A 110 -8.79 -29.95 17.06
N LYS A 111 -8.99 -28.77 17.63
CA LYS A 111 -9.34 -27.56 16.86
C LYS A 111 -8.16 -27.07 16.00
N ILE A 112 -8.45 -26.43 14.89
CA ILE A 112 -7.46 -25.70 14.10
C ILE A 112 -7.00 -24.48 14.88
N GLN A 113 -5.73 -24.10 14.80
CA GLN A 113 -5.19 -22.89 15.39
C GLN A 113 -5.90 -21.64 14.81
N SER A 114 -6.20 -20.68 15.66
CA SER A 114 -6.72 -19.36 15.21
C SER A 114 -5.59 -18.45 14.77
N ALA A 115 -5.89 -17.58 13.81
CA ALA A 115 -4.99 -16.50 13.43
C ALA A 115 -4.73 -15.57 14.63
N PRO A 116 -3.45 -15.23 14.88
CA PRO A 116 -3.09 -14.38 16.02
C PRO A 116 -3.51 -12.92 15.79
N THR A 117 -3.54 -12.16 16.87
CA THR A 117 -3.66 -10.70 16.79
C THR A 117 -2.50 -10.12 16.00
N PRO A 118 -2.75 -9.20 15.05
CA PRO A 118 -1.70 -8.57 14.26
C PRO A 118 -0.68 -7.82 15.13
N CYS A 119 0.61 -7.96 14.81
CA CYS A 119 1.70 -7.27 15.51
C CYS A 119 2.02 -5.95 14.83
N THR A 120 2.04 -4.84 15.59
CA THR A 120 2.45 -3.52 15.08
C THR A 120 3.95 -3.29 15.28
N PHE A 121 4.58 -2.57 14.36
CA PHE A 121 5.96 -2.10 14.50
C PHE A 121 6.11 -0.92 15.48
N SER A 122 5.13 -0.67 16.38
CA SER A 122 5.17 0.42 17.36
C SER A 122 5.43 -0.02 18.81
N LYS A 123 5.25 -1.30 19.13
CA LYS A 123 5.46 -1.87 20.47
C LYS A 123 5.88 -3.33 20.37
N SER A 124 6.82 -3.72 21.20
CA SER A 124 6.94 -5.13 21.61
C SER A 124 5.70 -5.48 22.41
N ASN A 125 4.67 -5.98 21.76
CA ASN A 125 3.52 -6.51 22.48
C ASN A 125 3.95 -7.85 23.06
N ASN A 126 4.11 -7.91 24.37
CA ASN A 126 3.95 -9.16 25.09
C ASN A 126 2.50 -9.64 24.88
N LEU A 127 2.26 -10.22 23.72
CA LEU A 127 0.99 -10.86 23.38
C LEU A 127 0.91 -12.21 24.08
N SER A 128 0.73 -12.17 25.41
CA SER A 128 -0.06 -13.22 26.04
C SER A 128 -1.49 -13.00 25.55
N GLY A 129 -1.81 -13.60 24.38
CA GLY A 129 -3.11 -13.47 23.78
C GLY A 129 -4.18 -13.93 24.74
N ASN A 130 -5.02 -13.03 25.19
CA ASN A 130 -6.38 -13.37 25.53
C ASN A 130 -7.03 -13.76 24.20
N GLN A 131 -6.96 -15.04 23.86
CA GLN A 131 -7.71 -15.63 22.76
C GLN A 131 -9.16 -15.19 22.93
N GLN A 132 -9.73 -14.60 21.89
CA GLN A 132 -11.18 -14.42 21.82
C GLN A 132 -11.81 -15.79 21.58
N GLU A 133 -11.83 -16.62 22.61
CA GLU A 133 -12.41 -17.98 22.59
C GLU A 133 -13.88 -17.95 22.13
N ASP A 134 -14.59 -16.85 22.38
CA ASP A 134 -16.04 -16.73 22.12
C ASP A 134 -16.42 -16.71 20.63
N ILE A 135 -15.59 -16.14 19.75
CA ILE A 135 -15.86 -16.11 18.29
C ILE A 135 -15.64 -17.49 17.68
N TYR A 136 -14.64 -18.20 18.16
CA TYR A 136 -14.25 -19.50 17.65
C TYR A 136 -15.23 -20.63 18.00
N GLU A 137 -15.97 -20.52 19.12
CA GLU A 137 -16.81 -21.63 19.62
C GLU A 137 -18.12 -21.84 18.86
N ASN A 138 -18.64 -20.80 18.20
CA ASN A 138 -19.97 -20.84 17.55
C ASN A 138 -19.91 -20.50 16.05
N MET A 139 -18.77 -20.67 15.42
CA MET A 139 -18.61 -20.32 14.02
C MET A 139 -19.22 -21.41 13.11
N ASP A 140 -20.04 -20.97 12.17
CA ASP A 140 -20.51 -21.80 11.08
C ASP A 140 -19.33 -22.33 10.25
N ILE A 141 -19.39 -22.28 8.96
CA ILE A 141 -18.27 -22.69 8.10
C ILE A 141 -17.42 -21.47 7.72
N TYR A 142 -16.09 -21.61 7.79
CA TYR A 142 -15.13 -20.57 7.40
C TYR A 142 -14.03 -21.14 6.48
N PRO A 143 -13.64 -20.47 5.42
CA PRO A 143 -14.36 -19.35 4.77
C PRO A 143 -15.76 -19.78 4.28
N ILE A 144 -16.66 -18.78 4.07
CA ILE A 144 -18.04 -19.08 3.65
C ILE A 144 -18.06 -19.66 2.23
N GLU A 145 -17.28 -19.07 1.33
CA GLU A 145 -17.19 -19.46 -0.07
C GLU A 145 -15.91 -20.26 -0.36
N TRP A 146 -15.89 -21.03 -1.43
CA TRP A 146 -14.69 -21.70 -1.91
C TRP A 146 -13.78 -20.79 -2.75
N VAL A 147 -14.36 -19.76 -3.35
CA VAL A 147 -13.65 -18.74 -4.10
C VAL A 147 -14.32 -17.39 -3.86
N THR A 148 -13.54 -16.39 -3.56
CA THR A 148 -13.96 -14.98 -3.64
C THR A 148 -13.14 -14.27 -4.69
N TYR A 149 -13.69 -13.24 -5.30
CA TYR A 149 -12.95 -12.46 -6.29
C TYR A 149 -13.33 -10.98 -6.24
N ASN A 150 -12.43 -10.16 -6.77
CA ASN A 150 -12.65 -8.75 -7.05
C ASN A 150 -12.15 -8.42 -8.46
N ILE A 151 -12.73 -7.40 -9.05
CA ILE A 151 -12.30 -6.87 -10.34
C ILE A 151 -11.91 -5.42 -10.10
N GLY A 152 -10.69 -5.06 -10.51
CA GLY A 152 -10.15 -3.72 -10.36
C GLY A 152 -9.53 -3.22 -11.65
N VAL A 153 -9.27 -1.92 -11.70
CA VAL A 153 -8.62 -1.23 -12.80
C VAL A 153 -7.34 -0.61 -12.29
N GLY A 154 -6.27 -0.62 -13.07
CA GLY A 154 -5.03 0.02 -12.67
C GLY A 154 -3.97 -0.02 -13.77
N ILE A 155 -2.84 0.66 -13.52
CA ILE A 155 -1.73 0.75 -14.44
C ILE A 155 -0.73 -0.39 -14.18
N LYS A 156 -0.39 -1.14 -15.23
CA LYS A 156 0.66 -2.17 -15.18
C LYS A 156 1.58 -2.00 -16.37
N ASN A 157 2.90 -1.84 -16.11
CA ASN A 157 3.87 -1.61 -17.18
C ASN A 157 3.47 -0.42 -18.08
N ASN A 158 3.05 0.70 -17.51
CA ASN A 158 2.60 1.92 -18.19
C ASN A 158 1.34 1.77 -19.07
N HIS A 159 0.53 0.73 -18.85
CA HIS A 159 -0.74 0.51 -19.55
C HIS A 159 -1.84 0.19 -18.56
N HIS A 160 -3.00 0.81 -18.71
CA HIS A 160 -4.17 0.45 -17.92
C HIS A 160 -4.70 -0.91 -18.33
N VAL A 161 -5.00 -1.73 -17.33
CA VAL A 161 -5.49 -3.09 -17.46
C VAL A 161 -6.59 -3.36 -16.45
N LEU A 162 -7.37 -4.42 -16.70
CA LEU A 162 -8.32 -4.95 -15.73
C LEU A 162 -7.66 -6.09 -14.97
N PHE A 163 -7.73 -6.06 -13.65
CA PHE A 163 -7.28 -7.10 -12.74
C PHE A 163 -8.49 -7.91 -12.27
N LEU A 164 -8.47 -9.22 -12.48
CA LEU A 164 -9.37 -10.16 -11.82
C LEU A 164 -8.57 -10.91 -10.76
N SER A 165 -8.73 -10.53 -9.52
CA SER A 165 -8.07 -11.16 -8.38
C SER A 165 -8.99 -12.14 -7.69
N LEU A 166 -8.53 -13.39 -7.51
CA LEU A 166 -9.28 -14.46 -6.87
C LEU A 166 -8.53 -14.96 -5.63
N GLN A 167 -9.29 -15.23 -4.58
CA GLN A 167 -8.84 -16.03 -3.44
C GLN A 167 -9.52 -17.38 -3.48
N VAL A 168 -8.75 -18.45 -3.61
CA VAL A 168 -9.23 -19.83 -3.70
C VAL A 168 -8.94 -20.52 -2.37
N PHE A 169 -9.98 -21.03 -1.72
CA PHE A 169 -9.92 -21.65 -0.41
C PHE A 169 -10.10 -23.17 -0.52
N PRO A 170 -9.03 -23.95 -0.67
CA PRO A 170 -9.17 -25.41 -0.80
C PRO A 170 -9.59 -26.07 0.51
N TYR A 171 -9.50 -25.37 1.64
CA TYR A 171 -9.86 -25.86 2.96
C TYR A 171 -10.89 -24.93 3.60
N ARG A 172 -11.93 -25.51 4.19
CA ARG A 172 -12.98 -24.80 4.93
C ARG A 172 -13.26 -25.57 6.23
N TYR A 173 -13.46 -24.85 7.31
CA TYR A 173 -13.56 -25.47 8.64
C TYR A 173 -14.80 -24.98 9.40
N THR A 174 -15.40 -25.88 10.19
CA THR A 174 -16.44 -25.54 11.16
C THR A 174 -16.01 -25.98 12.57
N SER A 175 -15.96 -25.01 13.49
CA SER A 175 -15.54 -25.26 14.86
C SER A 175 -16.58 -26.04 15.67
N GLY A 176 -17.88 -25.88 15.36
CA GLY A 176 -18.96 -26.52 16.09
C GLY A 176 -18.98 -28.06 16.00
N SER A 177 -18.61 -28.61 14.82
CA SER A 177 -18.48 -30.05 14.61
C SER A 177 -17.03 -30.52 14.49
N ASN A 178 -16.08 -29.61 14.63
CA ASN A 178 -14.64 -29.83 14.45
C ASN A 178 -14.31 -30.56 13.14
N THR A 179 -14.87 -30.04 12.03
CA THR A 179 -14.85 -30.70 10.74
C THR A 179 -14.16 -29.83 9.71
N LEU A 180 -13.14 -30.38 9.04
CA LEU A 180 -12.44 -29.80 7.91
C LEU A 180 -13.01 -30.36 6.60
N PHE A 181 -13.48 -29.47 5.74
CA PHE A 181 -13.88 -29.78 4.36
C PHE A 181 -12.74 -29.39 3.43
N PHE A 182 -12.47 -30.22 2.42
CA PHE A 182 -11.42 -29.90 1.46
C PHE A 182 -11.74 -30.42 0.07
N VAL A 183 -11.08 -29.80 -0.92
CA VAL A 183 -11.17 -30.17 -2.34
C VAL A 183 -9.76 -30.31 -2.92
N GLU A 184 -9.55 -31.32 -3.76
CA GLU A 184 -8.27 -31.55 -4.41
C GLU A 184 -8.20 -30.89 -5.80
N THR A 185 -9.34 -30.57 -6.40
CA THR A 185 -9.39 -29.90 -7.69
C THR A 185 -10.57 -28.95 -7.75
N LEU A 186 -10.32 -27.76 -8.29
CA LEU A 186 -11.31 -26.73 -8.52
C LEU A 186 -11.13 -26.17 -9.93
N GLN A 187 -12.24 -25.97 -10.63
CA GLN A 187 -12.25 -25.36 -11.95
C GLN A 187 -12.94 -23.99 -11.87
N ILE A 188 -12.31 -22.98 -12.47
CA ILE A 188 -12.84 -21.63 -12.58
C ILE A 188 -12.98 -21.33 -14.06
N GLU A 189 -14.19 -21.00 -14.49
CA GLU A 189 -14.50 -20.60 -15.84
C GLU A 189 -14.90 -19.11 -15.85
N ILE A 190 -14.11 -18.29 -16.55
CA ILE A 190 -14.33 -16.85 -16.67
C ILE A 190 -14.93 -16.60 -18.05
N ILE A 191 -16.15 -16.07 -18.07
CA ILE A 191 -16.85 -15.68 -19.29
C ILE A 191 -16.69 -14.18 -19.44
N TYR A 192 -16.12 -13.73 -20.56
CA TYR A 192 -15.84 -12.32 -20.77
C TYR A 192 -16.03 -11.91 -22.23
N GLU A 193 -16.28 -10.63 -22.41
CA GLU A 193 -16.40 -9.96 -23.69
C GLU A 193 -15.27 -8.91 -23.78
N GLN A 194 -14.52 -8.93 -24.85
CA GLN A 194 -13.45 -7.95 -25.08
C GLN A 194 -13.95 -6.89 -26.05
N ILE A 195 -14.01 -5.65 -25.58
CA ILE A 195 -14.34 -4.48 -26.38
C ILE A 195 -13.07 -3.64 -26.51
N GLU A 196 -12.72 -3.20 -27.72
CA GLU A 196 -11.68 -2.20 -27.86
C GLU A 196 -12.16 -0.90 -27.20
N ASN A 197 -11.52 -0.50 -26.12
CA ASN A 197 -11.85 0.72 -25.41
C ASN A 197 -10.77 1.76 -25.67
N HIS A 198 -11.18 2.94 -26.11
CA HIS A 198 -10.33 4.11 -26.33
C HIS A 198 -10.62 5.17 -25.27
N LEU A 199 -10.61 4.75 -23.98
CA LEU A 199 -10.86 5.68 -22.86
C LEU A 199 -9.82 6.77 -22.73
N PHE A 200 -8.60 6.53 -23.21
CA PHE A 200 -7.49 7.46 -23.02
C PHE A 200 -7.13 8.21 -24.30
N GLY A 201 -6.87 9.51 -24.12
CA GLY A 201 -6.50 10.43 -25.19
C GLY A 201 -5.11 10.15 -25.78
N LYS A 202 -4.59 11.12 -26.50
CA LYS A 202 -3.20 11.08 -27.00
C LYS A 202 -2.24 11.27 -25.83
N ASP A 203 -1.10 10.57 -25.85
CA ASP A 203 0.01 10.80 -24.93
C ASP A 203 0.64 12.19 -25.20
N GLU A 204 0.06 13.23 -24.58
CA GLU A 204 0.54 14.62 -24.70
C GLU A 204 1.38 15.05 -23.50
N THR A 205 1.16 14.42 -22.34
CA THR A 205 1.82 14.76 -21.08
C THR A 205 2.00 13.51 -20.25
N ASP A 206 3.25 13.13 -19.95
CA ASP A 206 3.53 11.96 -19.10
C ASP A 206 3.45 12.31 -17.62
N PHE A 207 3.90 13.51 -17.24
CA PHE A 207 4.11 13.91 -15.86
C PHE A 207 3.31 15.18 -15.50
N LEU A 208 2.46 15.06 -14.49
CA LEU A 208 1.67 16.14 -13.92
C LEU A 208 2.21 16.54 -12.55
N ILE A 209 2.58 17.81 -12.39
CA ILE A 209 2.93 18.40 -11.09
C ILE A 209 1.78 19.28 -10.64
N ILE A 210 1.22 19.01 -9.44
CA ILE A 210 0.16 19.81 -8.83
C ILE A 210 0.73 20.50 -7.60
N SER A 211 0.59 21.84 -7.53
CA SER A 211 1.15 22.64 -6.46
C SER A 211 0.29 23.86 -6.12
N PRO A 212 0.42 24.47 -4.92
CA PRO A 212 -0.12 25.79 -4.68
C PRO A 212 0.58 26.82 -5.60
N VAL A 213 -0.09 27.91 -5.89
CA VAL A 213 0.44 28.97 -6.78
C VAL A 213 1.75 29.55 -6.26
N GLU A 214 1.94 29.60 -4.94
CA GLU A 214 3.15 30.10 -4.27
C GLU A 214 4.40 29.31 -4.64
N PHE A 215 4.29 28.04 -5.02
CA PHE A 215 5.45 27.19 -5.33
C PHE A 215 5.74 27.05 -6.82
N VAL A 216 4.85 27.57 -7.69
CA VAL A 216 4.96 27.43 -9.16
C VAL A 216 6.30 27.90 -9.69
N ASP A 217 6.77 29.10 -9.32
CA ASP A 217 8.04 29.65 -9.80
C ASP A 217 9.24 28.80 -9.36
N SER A 218 9.20 28.26 -8.14
CA SER A 218 10.25 27.38 -7.59
C SER A 218 10.29 26.01 -8.26
N LEU A 219 9.20 25.56 -8.89
CA LEU A 219 9.09 24.27 -9.60
C LEU A 219 9.45 24.36 -11.09
N GLN A 220 9.51 25.57 -11.70
CA GLN A 220 9.86 25.71 -13.10
C GLN A 220 11.21 25.09 -13.48
N PRO A 221 12.28 25.17 -12.65
CA PRO A 221 13.53 24.49 -12.97
C PRO A 221 13.39 22.96 -13.03
N LEU A 222 12.50 22.35 -12.23
CA LEU A 222 12.20 20.92 -12.31
C LEU A 222 11.52 20.57 -13.63
N VAL A 223 10.51 21.35 -14.04
CA VAL A 223 9.86 21.19 -15.35
C VAL A 223 10.89 21.24 -16.46
N ALA A 224 11.73 22.28 -16.48
CA ALA A 224 12.77 22.45 -17.51
C ALA A 224 13.77 21.28 -17.50
N HIS A 225 14.12 20.73 -16.34
CA HIS A 225 14.98 19.57 -16.22
C HIS A 225 14.32 18.32 -16.81
N LYS A 226 13.06 18.04 -16.45
CA LYS A 226 12.32 16.87 -16.94
C LYS A 226 12.09 16.91 -18.45
N GLU A 227 11.81 18.07 -19.01
CA GLU A 227 11.66 18.28 -20.46
C GLU A 227 12.99 18.37 -21.22
N SER A 228 14.13 18.37 -20.54
CA SER A 228 15.43 18.42 -21.17
C SER A 228 15.68 17.22 -22.09
N GLU A 229 16.53 17.38 -23.09
CA GLU A 229 16.89 16.31 -24.03
C GLU A 229 17.49 15.08 -23.33
N ALA A 230 18.12 15.27 -22.17
CA ALA A 230 18.72 14.19 -21.37
C ALA A 230 17.70 13.34 -20.64
N VAL A 231 16.54 13.90 -20.26
CA VAL A 231 15.47 13.23 -19.49
C VAL A 231 14.28 12.88 -20.38
N GLY A 232 13.76 13.87 -21.13
CA GLY A 232 12.77 13.65 -22.18
C GLY A 232 11.35 13.31 -21.70
N ILE A 233 10.96 13.76 -20.50
CA ILE A 233 9.62 13.52 -19.93
C ILE A 233 8.75 14.74 -20.18
N SER A 234 7.65 14.58 -20.93
CA SER A 234 6.66 15.63 -21.14
C SER A 234 5.97 16.01 -19.84
N THR A 235 6.18 17.26 -19.38
CA THR A 235 5.81 17.68 -18.02
C THR A 235 4.83 18.85 -18.04
N ARG A 236 3.79 18.79 -17.23
CA ARG A 236 2.85 19.89 -17.01
C ARG A 236 2.78 20.25 -15.54
N LEU A 237 3.02 21.52 -15.23
CA LEU A 237 2.84 22.09 -13.89
C LEU A 237 1.51 22.85 -13.87
N VAL A 238 0.64 22.49 -12.91
CA VAL A 238 -0.69 23.08 -12.73
C VAL A 238 -0.83 23.53 -11.27
N SER A 239 -1.30 24.76 -11.10
CA SER A 239 -1.60 25.26 -9.75
C SER A 239 -2.97 24.79 -9.27
N LEU A 240 -3.14 24.68 -7.97
CA LEU A 240 -4.43 24.36 -7.34
C LEU A 240 -5.50 25.41 -7.68
N ASP A 241 -5.13 26.69 -7.81
CA ASP A 241 -6.04 27.75 -8.22
C ASP A 241 -6.60 27.48 -9.62
N GLU A 242 -5.77 27.07 -10.58
CA GLU A 242 -6.20 26.72 -11.94
C GLU A 242 -7.16 25.51 -11.93
N ILE A 243 -6.93 24.54 -11.03
CA ILE A 243 -7.83 23.38 -10.84
C ILE A 243 -9.19 23.85 -10.30
N PHE A 244 -9.18 24.64 -9.25
CA PHE A 244 -10.41 25.06 -8.55
C PHE A 244 -11.21 26.11 -9.33
N GLU A 245 -10.57 26.89 -10.20
CA GLU A 245 -11.20 27.82 -11.13
C GLU A 245 -11.71 27.17 -12.42
N GLY A 246 -11.32 25.91 -12.68
CA GLY A 246 -11.74 25.20 -13.88
C GLY A 246 -11.03 25.65 -15.15
N SER A 247 -9.74 26.03 -15.06
CA SER A 247 -8.99 26.59 -16.19
C SER A 247 -8.79 25.59 -17.34
N TYR A 248 -8.79 24.28 -17.04
CA TYR A 248 -8.59 23.22 -18.03
C TYR A 248 -9.79 22.31 -18.20
N PHE A 249 -10.41 21.90 -17.08
CA PHE A 249 -11.53 20.97 -17.03
C PHE A 249 -12.66 21.49 -16.17
N GLU A 250 -13.87 20.96 -16.34
CA GLU A 250 -14.99 21.25 -15.45
C GLU A 250 -14.67 20.78 -14.01
N VAL A 251 -14.88 21.67 -13.03
CA VAL A 251 -14.63 21.36 -11.63
C VAL A 251 -15.70 20.41 -11.09
N LYS A 252 -15.27 19.24 -10.63
CA LYS A 252 -16.10 18.22 -10.00
C LYS A 252 -15.50 17.84 -8.65
N GLY A 253 -16.30 17.37 -7.71
CA GLY A 253 -15.86 16.91 -6.39
C GLY A 253 -16.52 17.64 -5.23
N ARG A 254 -16.70 16.92 -4.12
CA ARG A 254 -17.36 17.38 -2.89
C ARG A 254 -16.46 18.30 -2.05
N ASP A 255 -15.16 18.04 -2.08
CA ASP A 255 -14.13 18.79 -1.37
C ASP A 255 -12.87 18.98 -2.24
N ASP A 256 -11.87 19.68 -1.73
CA ASP A 256 -10.68 20.01 -2.51
C ASP A 256 -9.84 18.78 -2.88
N ALA A 257 -9.79 17.75 -2.03
CA ALA A 257 -9.09 16.50 -2.36
C ALA A 257 -9.78 15.76 -3.51
N GLU A 258 -11.11 15.68 -3.48
CA GLU A 258 -11.86 15.03 -4.56
C GLU A 258 -11.80 15.84 -5.86
N LYS A 259 -11.78 17.18 -5.80
CA LYS A 259 -11.54 18.03 -6.99
C LYS A 259 -10.20 17.75 -7.64
N VAL A 260 -9.15 17.56 -6.83
CA VAL A 260 -7.82 17.16 -7.32
C VAL A 260 -7.87 15.77 -7.94
N LYS A 261 -8.53 14.79 -7.32
CA LYS A 261 -8.68 13.44 -7.86
C LYS A 261 -9.42 13.44 -9.21
N TYR A 262 -10.52 14.20 -9.34
CA TYR A 262 -11.21 14.40 -10.62
C TYR A 262 -10.32 15.07 -11.66
N PHE A 263 -9.49 16.04 -11.27
CA PHE A 263 -8.55 16.68 -12.18
C PHE A 263 -7.50 15.70 -12.70
N ILE A 264 -6.98 14.83 -11.83
CA ILE A 264 -6.04 13.76 -12.22
C ILE A 264 -6.73 12.82 -13.21
N LYS A 265 -7.98 12.39 -12.94
CA LYS A 265 -8.77 11.57 -13.87
C LYS A 265 -8.86 12.20 -15.26
N GLU A 266 -9.32 13.46 -15.34
CA GLU A 266 -9.43 14.16 -16.61
C GLU A 266 -8.06 14.32 -17.31
N SER A 267 -6.97 14.48 -16.53
CA SER A 267 -5.61 14.55 -17.06
C SER A 267 -5.14 13.20 -17.66
N VAL A 268 -5.50 12.09 -17.03
CA VAL A 268 -5.26 10.74 -17.57
C VAL A 268 -6.02 10.57 -18.90
N GLU A 269 -7.30 10.91 -18.92
CA GLU A 269 -8.18 10.71 -20.09
C GLU A 269 -7.88 11.64 -21.26
N GLN A 270 -7.49 12.89 -20.98
CA GLN A 270 -7.34 13.93 -22.00
C GLN A 270 -5.88 14.14 -22.43
N TRP A 271 -4.92 13.96 -21.50
CA TRP A 271 -3.50 14.25 -21.74
C TRP A 271 -2.61 12.99 -21.71
N GLY A 272 -3.11 11.87 -21.20
CA GLY A 272 -2.35 10.62 -21.11
C GLY A 272 -1.38 10.57 -19.93
N VAL A 273 -1.66 11.30 -18.84
CA VAL A 273 -0.81 11.37 -17.64
C VAL A 273 -0.63 9.99 -17.02
N LYS A 274 0.63 9.67 -16.66
CA LYS A 274 1.02 8.42 -15.99
C LYS A 274 1.63 8.67 -14.60
N TYR A 275 2.28 9.83 -14.43
CA TYR A 275 2.96 10.20 -13.19
C TYR A 275 2.37 11.46 -12.60
N VAL A 276 2.14 11.47 -11.30
CA VAL A 276 1.59 12.62 -10.56
C VAL A 276 2.48 12.95 -9.38
N LEU A 277 2.91 14.20 -9.28
CA LEU A 277 3.63 14.74 -8.14
C LEU A 277 2.76 15.76 -7.41
N LEU A 278 2.41 15.47 -6.16
CA LEU A 278 1.70 16.38 -5.28
C LEU A 278 2.71 17.20 -4.48
N VAL A 279 2.74 18.52 -4.64
CA VAL A 279 3.67 19.40 -3.93
C VAL A 279 2.92 20.24 -2.92
N GLY A 280 3.26 20.08 -1.64
CA GLY A 280 2.67 20.84 -0.55
C GLY A 280 2.33 19.97 0.67
N GLY A 281 2.79 20.41 1.83
CA GLY A 281 2.55 19.81 3.13
C GLY A 281 1.64 20.68 4.00
N ARG A 282 1.71 20.45 5.31
CA ARG A 282 0.95 21.22 6.28
C ARG A 282 1.52 22.65 6.41
N HIS A 283 0.65 23.68 6.40
CA HIS A 283 1.12 25.07 6.54
C HIS A 283 0.48 25.87 7.68
N GLY A 284 -0.55 25.37 8.29
CA GLY A 284 -1.27 26.10 9.35
C GLY A 284 -2.25 25.22 10.12
N GLY A 285 -3.20 25.90 10.77
CA GLY A 285 -4.27 25.29 11.54
C GLY A 285 -3.89 24.97 12.99
N PHE A 286 -4.65 25.54 13.95
CA PHE A 286 -4.49 25.25 15.38
C PHE A 286 -5.41 24.12 15.86
N SER A 287 -6.62 24.07 15.37
CA SER A 287 -7.61 23.05 15.71
C SER A 287 -7.77 22.01 14.63
N GLU A 288 -7.67 22.44 13.36
CA GLU A 288 -7.70 21.59 12.18
C GLU A 288 -6.46 21.90 11.33
N PRO A 289 -5.81 20.88 10.74
CA PRO A 289 -4.65 21.11 9.89
C PRO A 289 -5.05 21.82 8.60
N GLU A 290 -4.27 22.81 8.20
CA GLU A 290 -4.35 23.48 6.90
C GLU A 290 -3.24 22.95 6.00
N TRP A 291 -3.53 22.76 4.73
CA TRP A 291 -2.66 22.10 3.76
C TRP A 291 -2.37 22.98 2.56
N TRP A 292 -1.11 23.01 2.13
CA TRP A 292 -0.73 23.60 0.84
C TRP A 292 -1.30 22.80 -0.33
N CYS A 293 -1.20 21.50 -0.30
CA CYS A 293 -1.83 20.59 -1.26
C CYS A 293 -2.79 19.65 -0.52
N PRO A 294 -4.00 19.45 -1.00
CA PRO A 294 -5.00 18.62 -0.32
C PRO A 294 -4.48 17.22 0.00
N VAL A 295 -5.02 16.66 1.07
CA VAL A 295 -4.75 15.30 1.54
C VAL A 295 -6.06 14.53 1.71
N ARG A 296 -5.99 13.21 1.67
CA ARG A 296 -7.12 12.34 2.03
C ARG A 296 -6.78 11.53 3.27
N TYR A 297 -7.70 11.56 4.23
CA TYR A 297 -7.70 10.64 5.35
C TYR A 297 -8.57 9.45 5.04
N THR A 298 -8.07 8.25 5.30
CA THR A 298 -8.82 7.00 5.28
C THR A 298 -9.14 6.53 6.70
N TYR A 299 -10.14 5.65 6.85
CA TYR A 299 -10.69 5.26 8.15
C TYR A 299 -10.73 3.75 8.30
N LEU A 300 -9.77 3.18 9.00
CA LEU A 300 -9.68 1.75 9.22
C LEU A 300 -9.48 1.43 10.70
N ASP A 301 -10.39 0.68 11.31
CA ASP A 301 -10.30 0.26 12.70
C ASP A 301 -9.54 -1.07 12.82
N ALA A 302 -8.24 -0.97 13.00
CA ALA A 302 -7.34 -2.10 13.23
C ALA A 302 -7.16 -2.45 14.72
N ASN A 303 -7.91 -1.81 15.64
CA ASN A 303 -7.80 -1.95 17.09
C ASN A 303 -6.49 -1.45 17.70
N ASP A 304 -5.69 -0.70 16.95
CA ASP A 304 -4.40 -0.13 17.37
C ASP A 304 -4.52 1.28 17.98
N GLY A 305 -5.69 1.90 17.83
CA GLY A 305 -5.98 3.26 18.29
C GLY A 305 -5.76 4.34 17.24
N ASP A 306 -5.15 4.05 16.09
CA ASP A 306 -4.97 4.99 14.97
C ASP A 306 -5.97 4.65 13.85
N LYS A 307 -7.20 5.12 14.01
CA LYS A 307 -8.33 4.79 13.12
C LYS A 307 -8.44 5.69 11.90
N LYS A 308 -7.62 6.74 11.84
CA LYS A 308 -7.63 7.76 10.81
C LYS A 308 -6.21 8.11 10.41
N PHE A 309 -5.86 7.86 9.16
CA PHE A 309 -4.51 8.12 8.66
C PHE A 309 -4.53 8.64 7.22
N LEU A 310 -3.41 9.21 6.77
CA LEU A 310 -3.26 9.78 5.44
C LEU A 310 -2.98 8.69 4.40
N SER A 311 -3.63 8.79 3.23
CA SER A 311 -3.38 7.91 2.09
C SER A 311 -3.30 8.72 0.79
N ASP A 312 -2.15 8.69 0.12
CA ASP A 312 -2.02 9.24 -1.22
C ASP A 312 -2.45 8.23 -2.30
N LEU A 313 -2.65 6.96 -1.95
CA LEU A 313 -3.27 5.97 -2.84
C LEU A 313 -4.65 6.44 -3.33
N TYR A 314 -5.38 7.20 -2.50
CA TYR A 314 -6.64 7.85 -2.88
C TYR A 314 -6.55 8.65 -4.19
N PHE A 315 -5.44 9.35 -4.42
CA PHE A 315 -5.24 10.16 -5.63
C PHE A 315 -4.71 9.32 -6.81
N SER A 316 -4.23 8.13 -6.54
CA SER A 316 -3.66 7.21 -7.52
C SER A 316 -4.65 6.18 -8.02
N ASP A 317 -5.50 5.66 -7.16
CA ASP A 317 -6.60 4.73 -7.46
C ASP A 317 -7.84 5.54 -7.85
N ILE A 318 -8.10 5.64 -9.16
CA ILE A 318 -9.05 6.59 -9.77
C ILE A 318 -10.29 5.87 -10.30
N TYR A 319 -10.09 4.66 -10.84
CA TYR A 319 -11.13 3.90 -11.49
C TYR A 319 -11.46 2.63 -10.71
N GLY A 320 -12.75 2.34 -10.60
CA GLY A 320 -13.26 1.06 -10.15
C GLY A 320 -13.99 0.33 -11.28
N TYR A 321 -14.45 -0.87 -11.00
CA TYR A 321 -15.21 -1.68 -11.92
C TYR A 321 -16.55 -2.09 -11.33
N GLU A 322 -17.66 -1.60 -11.91
CA GLU A 322 -19.01 -1.88 -11.46
C GLU A 322 -19.90 -2.32 -12.63
N GLU A 323 -20.64 -3.41 -12.45
CA GLU A 323 -21.63 -3.93 -13.42
C GLU A 323 -21.15 -4.04 -14.88
N GLY A 324 -19.86 -4.26 -15.09
CA GLY A 324 -19.27 -4.35 -16.43
C GLY A 324 -18.73 -3.04 -17.00
N GLU A 325 -18.78 -1.96 -16.25
CA GLU A 325 -18.31 -0.65 -16.66
C GLU A 325 -17.17 -0.16 -15.77
N ILE A 326 -16.28 0.65 -16.35
CA ILE A 326 -15.24 1.37 -15.60
C ILE A 326 -15.87 2.66 -15.08
N VAL A 327 -15.85 2.83 -13.77
CA VAL A 327 -16.45 3.97 -13.07
C VAL A 327 -15.37 4.78 -12.34
N PHE A 328 -15.71 6.01 -11.94
CA PHE A 328 -14.86 6.78 -11.03
C PHE A 328 -15.02 6.21 -9.61
N ASP A 329 -13.90 5.84 -8.98
CA ASP A 329 -13.89 5.40 -7.59
C ASP A 329 -13.65 6.61 -6.67
N ASP A 330 -14.65 7.00 -5.91
CA ASP A 330 -14.54 8.13 -4.98
C ASP A 330 -14.11 7.73 -3.56
N TRP A 331 -13.91 6.41 -3.30
CA TRP A 331 -13.55 5.82 -2.01
C TRP A 331 -14.62 5.97 -0.91
N ASP A 332 -15.86 6.26 -1.26
CA ASP A 332 -16.98 6.44 -0.34
C ASP A 332 -18.23 5.76 -0.92
N SER A 333 -18.12 4.44 -1.15
CA SER A 333 -19.13 3.64 -1.84
C SER A 333 -20.50 3.62 -1.12
N ASN A 334 -20.52 3.94 0.18
CA ASN A 334 -21.75 4.02 0.97
C ASN A 334 -22.28 5.46 1.15
N GLY A 335 -21.55 6.49 0.70
CA GLY A 335 -21.97 7.89 0.68
C GLY A 335 -22.01 8.58 2.04
N ASN A 336 -21.21 8.13 3.01
CA ASN A 336 -21.23 8.68 4.37
C ASN A 336 -20.15 9.74 4.64
N ASN A 337 -19.27 10.04 3.66
CA ASN A 337 -18.11 10.93 3.71
C ASN A 337 -16.99 10.47 4.66
N LEU A 338 -16.90 9.17 4.92
CA LEU A 338 -15.72 8.51 5.45
C LEU A 338 -15.11 7.72 4.29
N PHE A 339 -13.89 8.00 3.93
CA PHE A 339 -13.27 7.50 2.71
C PHE A 339 -12.39 6.28 3.02
N GLY A 340 -12.46 5.26 2.20
CA GLY A 340 -11.70 4.02 2.38
C GLY A 340 -11.99 3.35 3.72
N GLU A 341 -13.24 3.45 4.21
CA GLU A 341 -13.55 2.96 5.54
C GLU A 341 -13.63 1.43 5.60
N TRP A 342 -13.07 0.88 6.69
CA TRP A 342 -13.26 -0.52 7.04
C TRP A 342 -13.29 -0.68 8.57
N HIS A 343 -14.49 -0.69 9.13
CA HIS A 343 -14.71 -0.83 10.57
C HIS A 343 -16.00 -1.63 10.85
N PHE A 344 -16.29 -1.86 12.13
CA PHE A 344 -17.54 -2.51 12.51
C PHE A 344 -18.74 -1.60 12.17
N GLY A 345 -19.47 -1.94 11.13
CA GLY A 345 -20.69 -1.24 10.68
C GLY A 345 -20.55 -0.48 9.36
N GLY A 346 -19.34 -0.37 8.79
CA GLY A 346 -19.10 0.25 7.50
C GLY A 346 -17.85 -0.28 6.80
N ARG A 347 -17.98 -0.51 5.50
CA ARG A 347 -16.85 -0.82 4.62
C ARG A 347 -17.11 -0.25 3.26
N ASP A 348 -16.14 0.50 2.73
CA ASP A 348 -16.14 0.89 1.34
C ASP A 348 -15.64 -0.23 0.43
N ILE A 349 -16.17 -0.25 -0.78
CA ILE A 349 -15.73 -1.15 -1.84
C ILE A 349 -14.78 -0.35 -2.71
N ILE A 350 -13.49 -0.59 -2.54
CA ILE A 350 -12.41 0.01 -3.30
C ILE A 350 -11.49 -1.09 -3.82
N ASP A 351 -10.86 -0.89 -4.96
CA ASP A 351 -10.01 -1.92 -5.55
C ASP A 351 -8.53 -1.75 -5.22
N MET A 352 -8.11 -0.54 -4.84
CA MET A 352 -6.75 -0.15 -4.41
C MET A 352 -5.67 -0.27 -5.50
N TYR A 353 -6.02 -0.58 -6.74
CA TYR A 353 -5.05 -0.66 -7.83
C TYR A 353 -4.69 0.75 -8.32
N PRO A 354 -3.41 1.17 -8.27
CA PRO A 354 -3.03 2.49 -8.77
C PRO A 354 -3.26 2.60 -10.28
N ASP A 355 -3.89 3.70 -10.72
CA ASP A 355 -4.06 4.09 -12.12
C ASP A 355 -2.98 5.06 -12.60
N VAL A 356 -2.31 5.72 -11.67
CA VAL A 356 -1.14 6.56 -11.93
C VAL A 356 -0.06 6.31 -10.90
N TYR A 357 1.19 6.50 -11.27
CA TYR A 357 2.31 6.46 -10.34
C TYR A 357 2.41 7.78 -9.59
N ILE A 358 2.23 7.76 -8.29
CA ILE A 358 2.14 8.97 -7.48
C ILE A 358 3.33 9.13 -6.53
N GLY A 359 3.72 10.38 -6.27
CA GLY A 359 4.63 10.76 -5.22
C GLY A 359 4.24 12.09 -4.62
N ARG A 360 4.73 12.38 -3.42
CA ARG A 360 4.48 13.64 -2.72
C ARG A 360 5.76 14.30 -2.24
N LEU A 361 5.84 15.62 -2.40
CA LEU A 361 6.80 16.48 -1.70
C LEU A 361 6.03 17.35 -0.70
N PRO A 362 5.89 16.95 0.56
CA PRO A 362 5.11 17.70 1.55
C PRO A 362 5.84 18.96 2.04
N CYS A 363 6.31 19.78 1.08
CA CYS A 363 6.99 21.05 1.32
C CYS A 363 6.09 22.04 2.02
N ARG A 364 6.65 22.78 3.00
CA ARG A 364 5.94 23.82 3.74
C ARG A 364 6.29 25.23 3.30
N THR A 365 7.39 25.38 2.57
CA THR A 365 7.92 26.66 2.11
C THR A 365 8.57 26.52 0.74
N GLU A 366 8.65 27.63 -0.01
CA GLU A 366 9.43 27.70 -1.25
C GLU A 366 10.90 27.25 -1.06
N PHE A 367 11.48 27.52 0.12
CA PHE A 367 12.85 27.09 0.41
C PHE A 367 12.99 25.56 0.39
N GLU A 368 12.00 24.82 0.92
CA GLU A 368 11.99 23.35 0.85
C GLU A 368 11.78 22.85 -0.57
N VAL A 369 10.92 23.51 -1.35
CA VAL A 369 10.74 23.20 -2.76
C VAL A 369 12.06 23.34 -3.52
N ASN A 370 12.77 24.46 -3.35
CA ASN A 370 14.05 24.69 -3.98
C ASN A 370 15.10 23.63 -3.61
N ILE A 371 15.16 23.21 -2.33
CA ILE A 371 16.03 22.11 -1.90
C ILE A 371 15.72 20.82 -2.69
N MET A 372 14.45 20.47 -2.80
CA MET A 372 14.08 19.23 -3.50
C MET A 372 14.34 19.29 -4.99
N VAL A 373 14.05 20.42 -5.62
CA VAL A 373 14.34 20.64 -7.05
C VAL A 373 15.85 20.52 -7.32
N ASP A 374 16.68 21.18 -6.49
CA ASP A 374 18.14 21.10 -6.61
C ASP A 374 18.64 19.66 -6.40
N LYS A 375 18.11 18.93 -5.41
CA LYS A 375 18.48 17.54 -5.13
C LYS A 375 18.10 16.61 -6.26
N ILE A 376 16.88 16.70 -6.79
CA ILE A 376 16.40 15.86 -7.89
C ILE A 376 17.25 16.09 -9.13
N THR A 377 17.46 17.36 -9.49
CA THR A 377 18.27 17.71 -10.67
C THR A 377 19.72 17.24 -10.52
N ALA A 378 20.34 17.47 -9.35
CA ALA A 378 21.71 17.02 -9.09
C ALA A 378 21.81 15.49 -9.13
N TYR A 379 20.89 14.78 -8.47
CA TYR A 379 20.87 13.32 -8.45
C TYR A 379 20.78 12.71 -9.85
N GLU A 380 19.79 13.13 -10.64
CA GLU A 380 19.55 12.56 -11.97
C GLU A 380 20.71 12.84 -12.94
N THR A 381 21.46 13.94 -12.73
CA THR A 381 22.59 14.31 -13.59
C THR A 381 23.95 13.76 -13.14
N THR A 382 24.10 13.38 -11.86
CA THR A 382 25.43 13.05 -11.31
C THR A 382 25.56 11.64 -10.74
N ALA A 383 24.45 10.95 -10.44
CA ALA A 383 24.49 9.64 -9.76
C ALA A 383 24.97 8.50 -10.67
N PHE A 384 24.72 8.60 -11.98
CA PHE A 384 24.99 7.51 -12.91
C PHE A 384 26.47 7.09 -12.92
N GLY A 385 26.71 5.81 -12.72
CA GLY A 385 28.05 5.21 -12.81
C GLY A 385 29.00 5.56 -11.64
N THR A 386 28.47 6.17 -10.59
CA THR A 386 29.24 6.44 -9.36
C THR A 386 29.29 5.22 -8.44
N ASP A 387 30.36 5.07 -7.67
CA ASP A 387 30.53 3.94 -6.76
C ASP A 387 29.47 3.94 -5.64
N TRP A 388 29.11 5.12 -5.12
CA TRP A 388 28.12 5.22 -4.05
C TRP A 388 26.71 4.77 -4.49
N ALA A 389 26.35 4.97 -5.77
CA ALA A 389 25.05 4.57 -6.30
C ALA A 389 24.86 3.04 -6.31
N LYS A 390 25.95 2.27 -6.20
CA LYS A 390 25.95 0.81 -6.09
C LYS A 390 26.23 0.31 -4.68
N LYS A 391 26.06 1.17 -3.66
CA LYS A 391 26.10 0.76 -2.26
C LYS A 391 24.71 0.63 -1.68
N TYR A 392 24.53 -0.36 -0.84
CA TYR A 392 23.33 -0.57 -0.03
C TYR A 392 23.71 -0.51 1.46
N VAL A 393 22.96 0.25 2.23
CA VAL A 393 23.07 0.30 3.69
C VAL A 393 21.78 -0.26 4.28
N GLY A 394 21.88 -1.38 4.99
CA GLY A 394 20.77 -2.03 5.68
C GLY A 394 20.94 -1.99 7.19
N ILE A 395 19.90 -1.58 7.89
CA ILE A 395 19.87 -1.40 9.34
C ILE A 395 18.72 -2.23 9.90
N GLY A 396 19.02 -3.19 10.78
CA GLY A 396 18.04 -4.10 11.32
C GLY A 396 18.47 -4.71 12.66
N GLY A 397 17.49 -5.30 13.34
CA GLY A 397 17.69 -6.02 14.59
C GLY A 397 16.54 -6.99 14.84
N ASP A 398 16.38 -7.39 16.09
CA ASP A 398 15.29 -8.26 16.54
C ASP A 398 14.05 -7.39 16.80
N THR A 399 13.20 -7.25 15.79
CA THR A 399 12.03 -6.37 15.87
C THR A 399 11.02 -6.89 16.89
N PHE A 400 10.84 -8.21 16.98
CA PHE A 400 9.88 -8.85 17.89
C PHE A 400 10.56 -9.95 18.73
N PRO A 401 11.34 -9.58 19.77
CA PRO A 401 12.05 -10.56 20.58
C PRO A 401 11.14 -11.66 21.15
N GLY A 402 11.57 -12.90 21.07
CA GLY A 402 10.84 -14.03 21.65
C GLY A 402 10.82 -15.31 20.82
N ASP A 403 11.21 -15.26 19.56
CA ASP A 403 11.40 -16.44 18.69
C ASP A 403 12.86 -16.61 18.25
N GLN A 404 13.10 -17.40 17.22
CA GLN A 404 14.45 -17.68 16.72
C GLN A 404 14.92 -16.70 15.63
N TRP A 405 14.03 -15.81 15.17
CA TRP A 405 14.28 -14.90 14.06
C TRP A 405 14.68 -13.53 14.58
N TYR A 406 15.61 -12.88 13.91
CA TYR A 406 15.96 -11.46 14.10
C TYR A 406 15.32 -10.71 12.93
N ASP A 407 14.06 -10.39 13.09
CA ASP A 407 13.11 -10.02 12.01
C ASP A 407 13.65 -8.98 11.04
N GLY A 408 14.14 -7.86 11.55
CA GLY A 408 14.69 -6.78 10.73
C GLY A 408 15.97 -7.19 10.00
N GLU A 409 16.81 -8.03 10.61
CA GLU A 409 18.03 -8.53 9.97
C GLU A 409 17.70 -9.50 8.83
N VAL A 410 16.68 -10.36 9.02
CA VAL A 410 16.21 -11.29 7.97
C VAL A 410 15.65 -10.51 6.78
N THR A 411 14.88 -9.46 7.04
CA THR A 411 14.33 -8.60 5.99
C THR A 411 15.45 -7.91 5.19
N VAL A 412 16.42 -7.29 5.88
CA VAL A 412 17.61 -6.68 5.25
C VAL A 412 18.39 -7.73 4.44
N ALA A 413 18.62 -8.93 4.99
CA ALA A 413 19.33 -10.00 4.30
C ALA A 413 18.59 -10.43 3.02
N LYS A 414 17.27 -10.45 3.03
CA LYS A 414 16.47 -10.76 1.84
C LYS A 414 16.63 -9.72 0.73
N VAL A 415 16.67 -8.43 1.08
CA VAL A 415 17.00 -7.37 0.11
C VAL A 415 18.39 -7.56 -0.48
N MET A 416 19.38 -7.92 0.35
CA MET A 416 20.74 -8.20 -0.15
C MET A 416 20.77 -9.36 -1.15
N GLU A 417 19.97 -10.41 -0.96
CA GLU A 417 19.82 -11.49 -1.94
C GLU A 417 19.36 -10.97 -3.30
N TYR A 418 18.38 -10.05 -3.34
CA TYR A 418 17.88 -9.46 -4.58
C TYR A 418 18.91 -8.56 -5.27
N LEU A 419 19.63 -7.73 -4.50
CA LEU A 419 20.59 -6.77 -5.04
C LEU A 419 21.96 -7.36 -5.40
N SER A 420 22.33 -8.51 -4.81
CA SER A 420 23.64 -9.16 -5.01
C SER A 420 23.97 -9.45 -6.48
N PRO A 421 23.05 -9.96 -7.32
CA PRO A 421 23.34 -10.21 -8.74
C PRO A 421 23.66 -8.93 -9.54
N LEU A 422 23.26 -7.77 -9.04
CA LEU A 422 23.50 -6.46 -9.66
C LEU A 422 24.83 -5.83 -9.25
N GLY A 423 25.61 -6.49 -8.40
CA GLY A 423 26.92 -6.05 -7.96
C GLY A 423 26.90 -4.88 -6.98
N TYR A 424 25.90 -4.83 -6.11
CA TYR A 424 25.88 -3.86 -5.00
C TYR A 424 26.92 -4.25 -3.93
N ASP A 425 27.55 -3.23 -3.34
CA ASP A 425 28.35 -3.35 -2.13
C ASP A 425 27.45 -3.17 -0.90
N PHE A 426 27.57 -4.06 0.08
CA PHE A 426 26.69 -4.10 1.25
C PHE A 426 27.38 -3.59 2.51
N THR A 427 26.69 -2.71 3.24
CA THR A 427 27.01 -2.35 4.61
C THR A 427 25.80 -2.69 5.47
N THR A 428 25.95 -3.62 6.40
CA THR A 428 24.93 -4.01 7.37
C THR A 428 25.25 -3.41 8.74
N LEU A 429 24.22 -2.96 9.41
CA LEU A 429 24.25 -2.48 10.78
C LEU A 429 23.26 -3.34 11.58
N PHE A 430 23.74 -4.51 12.00
CA PHE A 430 22.96 -5.53 12.70
C PHE A 430 23.18 -5.50 14.19
N THR A 431 22.10 -5.64 14.97
CA THR A 431 22.21 -5.70 16.44
C THR A 431 22.77 -7.05 16.94
N SER A 432 22.77 -8.08 16.09
CA SER A 432 23.43 -9.37 16.37
C SER A 432 24.93 -9.36 16.19
N ASP A 433 25.53 -8.31 15.63
CA ASP A 433 26.95 -8.16 15.46
C ASP A 433 27.66 -7.97 16.82
N GLU A 434 28.97 -8.25 16.90
CA GLU A 434 29.77 -8.03 18.11
C GLU A 434 29.72 -6.56 18.59
N HIS A 435 29.59 -5.62 17.65
CA HIS A 435 29.41 -4.20 17.92
C HIS A 435 27.96 -3.81 17.59
N ILE A 436 27.13 -3.57 18.61
CA ILE A 436 25.77 -3.09 18.44
C ILE A 436 25.82 -1.68 17.86
N PRO A 437 25.20 -1.44 16.67
CA PRO A 437 25.24 -0.14 16.02
C PRO A 437 24.54 0.95 16.83
N ASN A 438 25.16 2.07 16.96
CA ASN A 438 24.56 3.27 17.57
C ASN A 438 24.30 4.36 16.50
N ALA A 439 23.65 5.45 16.90
CA ALA A 439 23.31 6.53 15.98
C ALA A 439 24.50 7.11 15.20
N ARG A 440 25.73 7.08 15.76
CA ARG A 440 26.93 7.56 15.06
C ARG A 440 27.30 6.63 13.91
N ASP A 441 27.15 5.33 14.11
CA ASP A 441 27.46 4.32 13.10
C ASP A 441 26.47 4.46 11.93
N ILE A 442 25.16 4.64 12.24
CA ILE A 442 24.12 4.90 11.23
C ILE A 442 24.43 6.16 10.44
N LEU A 443 24.68 7.28 11.13
CA LEU A 443 24.99 8.57 10.49
C LEU A 443 26.28 8.50 9.66
N GLY A 444 27.27 7.76 10.12
CA GLY A 444 28.54 7.52 9.43
C GLY A 444 28.31 6.80 8.11
N SER A 445 27.64 5.65 8.14
CA SER A 445 27.35 4.84 6.96
C SER A 445 26.51 5.59 5.92
N ILE A 446 25.49 6.33 6.35
CA ILE A 446 24.70 7.18 5.44
C ILE A 446 25.57 8.31 4.86
N SER A 447 26.45 8.93 5.68
CA SER A 447 27.30 10.06 5.25
C SER A 447 28.39 9.64 4.24
N GLU A 448 28.74 8.38 4.16
CA GLU A 448 29.62 7.83 3.12
C GLU A 448 28.95 7.73 1.74
N GLY A 449 27.62 7.90 1.69
CA GLY A 449 26.79 7.78 0.49
C GLY A 449 26.43 6.36 0.13
N CYS A 450 25.17 6.16 -0.27
CA CYS A 450 24.64 4.90 -0.77
C CYS A 450 23.53 5.13 -1.80
N GLY A 451 23.29 4.15 -2.67
CA GLY A 451 22.18 4.18 -3.62
C GLY A 451 20.87 3.79 -2.98
N PHE A 452 20.90 2.80 -2.08
CA PHE A 452 19.75 2.37 -1.29
C PHE A 452 20.06 2.38 0.20
N LEU A 453 19.06 2.78 0.98
CA LEU A 453 19.06 2.78 2.44
C LEU A 453 17.81 2.05 2.93
N ASN A 454 17.97 1.11 3.84
CA ASN A 454 16.85 0.35 4.39
C ASN A 454 16.91 0.31 5.92
N PHE A 455 15.80 0.65 6.56
CA PHE A 455 15.60 0.54 7.99
C PHE A 455 14.51 -0.51 8.26
N GLU A 456 14.81 -1.53 9.08
CA GLU A 456 13.85 -2.58 9.43
C GLU A 456 13.77 -2.75 10.96
N GLY A 457 12.65 -2.28 11.53
CA GLY A 457 12.44 -2.26 12.99
C GLY A 457 11.19 -1.52 13.39
N HIS A 458 11.25 -0.80 14.50
CA HIS A 458 10.16 -0.02 15.05
C HIS A 458 10.25 1.45 14.70
N GLY A 459 9.09 2.09 14.48
CA GLY A 459 9.00 3.49 14.14
C GLY A 459 8.07 4.29 15.03
N THR A 460 8.35 5.58 15.09
CA THR A 460 7.43 6.63 15.52
C THR A 460 7.49 7.76 14.49
N PRO A 461 6.60 8.74 14.53
CA PRO A 461 6.70 9.86 13.59
C PRO A 461 8.06 10.57 13.57
N THR A 462 8.83 10.54 14.66
CA THR A 462 10.10 11.30 14.78
C THR A 462 11.33 10.46 15.07
N SER A 463 11.19 9.13 15.16
CA SER A 463 12.32 8.23 15.47
C SER A 463 12.13 6.85 14.90
N TRP A 464 13.23 6.11 14.84
CA TRP A 464 13.29 4.70 14.52
C TRP A 464 14.21 3.99 15.52
N ALA A 465 13.88 2.74 15.90
CA ALA A 465 14.64 1.94 16.86
C ALA A 465 14.44 0.43 16.62
N THR A 466 15.37 -0.36 17.17
CA THR A 466 15.26 -1.82 17.19
C THR A 466 15.94 -2.41 18.43
N HIS A 467 15.72 -3.70 18.69
CA HIS A 467 16.27 -4.45 19.81
C HIS A 467 17.47 -5.30 19.38
N SER A 468 18.32 -5.63 20.36
CA SER A 468 19.27 -6.74 20.20
C SER A 468 18.57 -8.09 20.28
N PRO A 469 19.18 -9.17 19.78
CA PRO A 469 18.63 -10.51 19.83
C PRO A 469 18.11 -10.88 21.21
N GLN A 470 16.82 -11.22 21.30
CA GLN A 470 16.11 -11.57 22.54
C GLN A 470 16.14 -10.47 23.62
N GLY A 471 16.52 -9.23 23.25
CA GLY A 471 16.56 -8.07 24.15
C GLY A 471 15.20 -7.37 24.22
N GLU A 472 14.88 -6.76 25.37
CA GLU A 472 13.68 -5.93 25.56
C GLU A 472 14.00 -4.42 25.54
N GLU A 473 15.29 -4.05 25.54
CA GLU A 473 15.73 -2.66 25.54
C GLU A 473 15.99 -2.17 24.12
N TRP A 474 15.82 -0.86 23.89
CA TRP A 474 16.09 -0.19 22.63
C TRP A 474 17.60 0.04 22.48
N ASP A 475 18.28 -0.88 21.83
CA ASP A 475 19.75 -0.85 21.73
C ASP A 475 20.23 0.04 20.57
N THR A 476 19.52 0.03 19.45
CA THR A 476 19.82 0.88 18.30
C THR A 476 18.67 1.88 18.09
N PHE A 477 19.01 3.17 18.08
CA PHE A 477 18.03 4.26 18.03
C PHE A 477 18.55 5.44 17.23
N ILE A 478 17.68 6.03 16.40
CA ILE A 478 17.95 7.31 15.72
C ILE A 478 16.68 8.16 15.66
N ASN A 479 16.82 9.47 15.73
CA ASN A 479 15.72 10.42 15.63
C ASN A 479 16.03 11.56 14.65
N VAL A 480 14.98 12.30 14.28
CA VAL A 480 15.04 13.38 13.28
C VAL A 480 16.06 14.48 13.61
N VAL A 481 16.33 14.75 14.88
CA VAL A 481 17.28 15.80 15.30
C VAL A 481 18.71 15.43 14.85
N LEU A 482 19.04 14.14 14.90
CA LEU A 482 20.35 13.63 14.53
C LEU A 482 20.62 13.71 13.03
N PHE A 483 19.59 13.75 12.17
CA PHE A 483 19.75 13.94 10.72
C PHE A 483 20.40 15.27 10.35
N THR A 484 20.39 16.27 11.25
CA THR A 484 21.14 17.51 11.06
C THR A 484 22.66 17.28 10.91
N LEU A 485 23.15 16.12 11.34
CA LEU A 485 24.57 15.73 11.28
C LEU A 485 24.96 15.01 9.99
N LEU A 486 24.00 14.61 9.15
CA LEU A 486 24.26 13.93 7.86
C LEU A 486 25.07 14.84 6.91
N ARG A 487 26.00 14.23 6.16
CA ARG A 487 26.97 14.93 5.30
C ARG A 487 27.16 14.23 3.93
N ASN A 488 26.09 13.60 3.42
CA ASN A 488 26.11 12.87 2.14
C ASN A 488 25.59 13.74 0.98
N LYS A 489 26.00 14.99 0.91
CA LYS A 489 25.62 15.87 -0.21
C LYS A 489 25.95 15.23 -1.55
N ASP A 490 24.99 15.29 -2.47
CA ASP A 490 25.03 14.72 -3.82
C ASP A 490 25.17 13.17 -3.89
N MET A 491 25.07 12.49 -2.75
CA MET A 491 25.10 11.02 -2.62
C MET A 491 23.86 10.53 -1.84
N TYR A 492 22.68 10.83 -2.41
CA TYR A 492 21.41 10.64 -1.73
C TYR A 492 20.81 9.26 -2.02
N PRO A 493 20.53 8.41 -1.02
CA PRO A 493 19.84 7.14 -1.25
C PRO A 493 18.34 7.30 -1.54
N VAL A 494 17.77 6.34 -2.24
CA VAL A 494 16.37 6.00 -2.08
C VAL A 494 16.24 5.17 -0.80
N CYS A 495 15.35 5.58 0.10
CA CYS A 495 15.21 4.97 1.42
C CYS A 495 13.86 4.25 1.55
N VAL A 496 13.86 3.02 2.08
CA VAL A 496 12.67 2.34 2.57
C VAL A 496 12.76 2.22 4.08
N VAL A 497 11.67 2.55 4.78
CA VAL A 497 11.63 2.55 6.25
C VAL A 497 10.53 1.61 6.72
N GLY A 498 10.90 0.41 7.11
CA GLY A 498 10.08 -0.54 7.84
C GLY A 498 9.95 -0.09 9.31
N GLY A 499 8.81 0.51 9.62
CA GLY A 499 8.49 1.02 10.95
C GLY A 499 7.19 1.81 10.96
N CYS A 500 6.53 1.88 12.13
CA CYS A 500 5.26 2.60 12.27
C CYS A 500 5.41 4.10 12.08
N SER A 501 4.46 4.72 11.40
CA SER A 501 4.23 6.17 11.39
C SER A 501 5.43 7.03 10.97
N ASN A 502 6.50 6.47 10.42
CA ASN A 502 7.67 7.23 10.03
C ASN A 502 7.38 8.25 8.91
N SER A 503 6.32 8.01 8.12
CA SER A 503 5.82 8.94 7.09
C SER A 503 4.55 9.70 7.50
N LYS A 504 4.21 9.74 8.79
CA LYS A 504 3.05 10.50 9.32
C LYS A 504 3.32 12.00 9.27
N PHE A 505 3.01 12.65 8.15
CA PHE A 505 3.38 14.05 7.89
C PHE A 505 2.36 15.10 8.37
N ASP A 506 1.30 14.68 9.06
CA ASP A 506 0.33 15.57 9.72
C ASP A 506 0.73 15.98 11.13
N ILE A 507 1.88 15.52 11.63
CA ILE A 507 2.40 15.91 12.97
C ILE A 507 2.73 17.39 13.09
N THR A 508 2.67 17.92 14.32
CA THR A 508 2.97 19.31 14.60
C THR A 508 3.51 19.52 16.01
N LEU A 509 4.27 20.60 16.21
CA LEU A 509 4.65 21.05 17.56
C LEU A 509 3.45 21.51 18.39
N LEU A 510 2.31 21.84 17.76
CA LEU A 510 1.12 22.28 18.47
C LEU A 510 0.45 21.16 19.26
N ASP A 511 0.73 19.89 18.93
CA ASP A 511 0.28 18.72 19.69
C ASP A 511 0.82 18.71 21.13
N PHE A 512 1.87 19.52 21.42
CA PHE A 512 2.32 19.81 22.79
C PHE A 512 1.27 20.56 23.61
N LEU A 513 0.38 21.31 22.98
CA LEU A 513 -0.71 22.05 23.63
C LEU A 513 -1.97 21.20 23.87
N ASP A 514 -2.02 19.99 23.33
CA ASP A 514 -3.07 19.04 23.66
C ASP A 514 -2.79 18.34 25.00
N PHE A 515 -3.08 19.07 26.08
CA PHE A 515 -2.84 18.58 27.44
C PHE A 515 -3.62 17.31 27.81
N LYS A 516 -4.67 16.95 27.07
CA LYS A 516 -5.43 15.71 27.31
C LYS A 516 -4.67 14.49 26.82
N ASN A 517 -4.00 14.60 25.69
CA ASN A 517 -3.26 13.53 25.04
C ASN A 517 -1.74 13.71 25.11
N LEU A 518 -1.24 14.72 25.84
CA LEU A 518 0.18 15.08 25.88
C LEU A 518 1.11 13.90 26.17
N THR A 519 0.76 13.07 27.15
CA THR A 519 1.58 11.91 27.53
C THR A 519 1.62 10.87 26.41
N ALA A 520 0.49 10.63 25.74
CA ALA A 520 0.41 9.73 24.59
C ALA A 520 1.19 10.33 23.40
N ASN A 521 0.99 11.60 23.07
CA ASN A 521 1.68 12.27 21.97
C ASN A 521 3.21 12.28 22.16
N LEU A 522 3.69 12.47 23.39
CA LEU A 522 5.13 12.36 23.70
C LEU A 522 5.63 10.92 23.59
N ALA A 523 4.88 9.96 24.10
CA ALA A 523 5.27 8.54 24.05
C ALA A 523 5.27 7.99 22.61
N HIS A 524 4.38 8.50 21.75
CA HIS A 524 4.27 8.08 20.35
C HIS A 524 5.10 8.94 19.39
N GLY A 525 5.90 9.91 19.88
CA GLY A 525 6.73 10.76 19.03
C GLY A 525 5.93 11.66 18.07
N SER A 526 4.65 11.93 18.35
CA SER A 526 3.77 12.72 17.48
C SER A 526 4.04 14.21 17.53
N ILE A 527 4.89 14.68 18.47
CA ILE A 527 5.25 16.07 18.61
C ILE A 527 6.54 16.34 17.84
N GLY A 528 6.44 16.99 16.70
CA GLY A 528 7.58 17.29 15.85
C GLY A 528 7.26 18.36 14.82
N LEU A 529 8.31 18.94 14.25
CA LEU A 529 8.15 19.85 13.09
C LEU A 529 7.79 19.07 11.83
N GLU A 530 8.44 17.92 11.65
CA GLU A 530 8.33 17.05 10.48
C GLU A 530 8.48 15.60 10.90
N CYS A 531 7.88 14.69 10.13
CA CYS A 531 8.08 13.25 10.33
C CYS A 531 9.47 12.79 9.89
N PHE A 532 9.85 11.60 10.31
CA PHE A 532 11.15 10.97 10.06
C PHE A 532 11.49 10.95 8.56
N SER A 533 10.58 10.41 7.75
CA SER A 533 10.79 10.25 6.31
C SER A 533 10.94 11.60 5.59
N TRP A 534 10.08 12.57 5.90
CA TRP A 534 10.19 13.87 5.26
C TRP A 534 11.42 14.66 5.74
N TRP A 535 11.75 14.57 7.03
CA TRP A 535 12.98 15.21 7.53
C TRP A 535 14.23 14.68 6.83
N LEU A 536 14.31 13.36 6.63
CA LEU A 536 15.41 12.72 5.92
C LEU A 536 15.46 13.16 4.44
N THR A 537 14.30 13.22 3.77
CA THR A 537 14.20 13.54 2.34
C THR A 537 14.51 15.02 2.07
N ARG A 538 13.93 15.96 2.83
CA ARG A 538 14.13 17.40 2.61
C ARG A 538 15.45 17.94 3.17
N LYS A 539 16.26 17.12 3.82
CA LYS A 539 17.52 17.54 4.41
C LYS A 539 18.42 18.21 3.37
N ASN A 540 18.70 19.49 3.57
CA ASN A 540 19.68 20.21 2.74
C ASN A 540 21.10 19.66 2.98
N ASP A 541 21.89 19.49 1.92
CA ASP A 541 23.26 18.96 1.94
C ASP A 541 23.38 17.54 2.54
N GLY A 542 22.36 16.70 2.40
CA GLY A 542 22.39 15.30 2.87
C GLY A 542 21.01 14.64 2.88
N GLY A 543 20.91 13.51 3.60
CA GLY A 543 19.69 12.72 3.70
C GLY A 543 19.41 11.83 2.49
N SER A 544 18.15 11.58 2.19
CA SER A 544 17.70 10.76 1.05
C SER A 544 17.19 11.63 -0.10
N ILE A 545 17.11 11.05 -1.31
CA ILE A 545 16.43 11.69 -2.46
C ILE A 545 14.92 11.41 -2.39
N ALA A 546 14.55 10.26 -1.88
CA ALA A 546 13.19 9.83 -1.66
C ALA A 546 13.12 8.90 -0.45
N THR A 547 11.95 8.83 0.18
CA THR A 547 11.69 7.89 1.28
C THR A 547 10.30 7.28 1.14
N ILE A 548 10.22 5.95 1.26
CA ILE A 548 8.99 5.18 1.29
C ILE A 548 8.78 4.69 2.72
N GLY A 549 7.56 4.74 3.22
CA GLY A 549 7.21 4.27 4.57
C GLY A 549 5.76 4.52 4.94
N CYS A 550 5.35 4.07 6.13
CA CYS A 550 3.96 4.10 6.59
C CYS A 550 3.54 5.43 7.21
N THR A 551 2.34 5.88 6.89
CA THR A 551 1.73 7.07 7.52
C THR A 551 1.04 6.77 8.85
N SER A 552 0.82 5.50 9.18
CA SER A 552 0.17 5.01 10.40
C SER A 552 0.94 3.83 11.01
N TYR A 553 0.29 3.05 11.85
CA TYR A 553 0.89 1.84 12.42
C TYR A 553 1.01 0.74 11.37
N GLY A 554 2.24 0.46 10.94
CA GLY A 554 2.55 -0.70 10.10
C GLY A 554 2.47 -2.01 10.87
N TYR A 555 2.16 -3.08 10.17
CA TYR A 555 2.01 -4.40 10.75
C TYR A 555 2.99 -5.40 10.16
N GLY A 556 3.53 -6.26 11.01
CA GLY A 556 4.34 -7.42 10.66
C GLY A 556 3.64 -8.74 10.97
N LYS A 557 4.29 -9.83 10.62
CA LYS A 557 3.92 -11.19 11.01
C LYS A 557 5.16 -11.86 11.62
N GLN A 558 5.02 -12.38 12.82
CA GLN A 558 6.09 -13.05 13.55
C GLN A 558 6.18 -14.53 13.20
N GLY A 559 7.39 -15.09 13.31
CA GLY A 559 7.61 -16.53 13.30
C GLY A 559 7.57 -17.17 11.92
N ASP A 560 7.13 -18.41 11.91
CA ASP A 560 6.92 -19.29 10.75
C ASP A 560 5.61 -20.05 11.06
N GLY A 561 4.48 -19.40 10.77
CA GLY A 561 3.16 -19.88 11.17
C GLY A 561 2.63 -21.03 10.33
N ASP A 562 3.16 -21.20 9.13
CA ASP A 562 2.82 -22.28 8.21
C ASP A 562 3.86 -23.42 8.18
N ASN A 563 4.95 -23.25 8.93
CA ASN A 563 6.04 -24.20 9.06
C ASN A 563 6.73 -24.56 7.73
N ASP A 564 6.83 -23.58 6.82
CA ASP A 564 7.52 -23.76 5.54
C ASP A 564 9.04 -23.53 5.64
N GLY A 565 9.53 -23.11 6.79
CA GLY A 565 10.94 -22.83 7.08
C GLY A 565 11.39 -21.43 6.65
N ILE A 566 10.46 -20.57 6.20
CA ILE A 566 10.71 -19.19 5.82
C ILE A 566 10.07 -18.27 6.87
N PHE A 567 10.76 -17.21 7.23
CA PHE A 567 10.26 -16.24 8.18
C PHE A 567 9.03 -15.49 7.60
N ASP A 568 7.89 -15.55 8.29
CA ASP A 568 6.63 -14.94 7.87
C ASP A 568 6.73 -13.41 7.67
N GLY A 569 7.63 -12.73 8.37
CA GLY A 569 7.82 -11.30 8.27
C GLY A 569 8.22 -10.81 6.87
N ILE A 570 8.89 -11.66 6.07
CA ILE A 570 9.21 -11.36 4.67
C ILE A 570 8.16 -11.91 3.69
N GLN A 571 7.18 -12.65 4.19
CA GLN A 571 6.15 -13.26 3.35
C GLN A 571 4.83 -12.49 3.38
N TYR A 572 4.58 -11.68 4.44
CA TYR A 572 3.30 -11.03 4.71
C TYR A 572 3.47 -9.55 5.07
N ARG A 573 2.42 -8.76 4.85
CA ARG A 573 2.23 -7.39 5.35
C ARG A 573 3.40 -6.44 5.02
N GLY A 574 3.78 -5.56 5.97
CA GLY A 574 4.78 -4.51 5.77
C GLY A 574 6.13 -5.03 5.31
N GLY A 575 6.66 -6.08 5.94
CA GLY A 575 7.95 -6.62 5.50
C GLY A 575 7.93 -7.19 4.09
N PHE A 576 6.79 -7.77 3.64
CA PHE A 576 6.66 -8.23 2.25
C PHE A 576 6.68 -7.04 1.27
N ILE A 577 5.88 -5.99 1.49
CA ILE A 577 5.83 -4.85 0.54
C ILE A 577 7.16 -4.09 0.52
N ASP A 578 7.85 -3.98 1.66
CA ASP A 578 9.16 -3.31 1.74
C ASP A 578 10.22 -4.04 0.91
N ILE A 579 10.30 -5.39 0.98
CA ILE A 579 11.26 -6.14 0.15
C ILE A 579 10.84 -6.19 -1.33
N GLU A 580 9.54 -6.14 -1.64
CA GLU A 580 9.05 -6.16 -3.01
C GLU A 580 9.52 -4.96 -3.82
N PHE A 581 9.61 -3.77 -3.23
CA PHE A 581 10.20 -2.61 -3.88
C PHE A 581 11.62 -2.93 -4.42
N PHE A 582 12.47 -3.52 -3.58
CA PHE A 582 13.83 -3.88 -3.99
C PHE A 582 13.86 -5.04 -4.99
N ARG A 583 12.97 -6.04 -4.84
CA ARG A 583 12.85 -7.14 -5.79
C ARG A 583 12.49 -6.62 -7.19
N ILE A 584 11.53 -5.71 -7.28
CA ILE A 584 11.09 -5.10 -8.53
C ILE A 584 12.24 -4.32 -9.18
N CYS A 585 12.94 -3.49 -8.42
CA CYS A 585 14.13 -2.79 -8.92
C CYS A 585 15.22 -3.76 -9.41
N ALA A 586 15.44 -4.86 -8.67
CA ALA A 586 16.55 -5.77 -8.94
C ALA A 586 16.23 -6.83 -10.00
N GLN A 587 15.06 -7.45 -9.95
CA GLN A 587 14.74 -8.62 -10.78
C GLN A 587 13.88 -8.27 -11.99
N GLU A 588 13.00 -7.26 -11.88
CA GLU A 588 12.21 -6.78 -13.01
C GLU A 588 12.92 -5.64 -13.76
N GLY A 589 13.95 -5.03 -13.14
CA GLY A 589 14.77 -4.00 -13.78
C GLY A 589 14.07 -2.65 -13.90
N ILE A 590 13.04 -2.41 -13.06
CA ILE A 590 12.32 -1.15 -13.03
C ILE A 590 13.16 -0.13 -12.27
N ASP A 591 13.54 0.94 -12.93
CA ASP A 591 14.44 1.96 -12.41
C ASP A 591 13.81 3.38 -12.35
N ILE A 592 12.51 3.49 -12.58
CA ILE A 592 11.72 4.69 -12.31
C ILE A 592 11.03 4.53 -10.96
N LEU A 593 11.26 5.47 -10.06
CA LEU A 593 10.90 5.35 -8.65
C LEU A 593 9.39 5.12 -8.42
N GLY A 594 8.54 5.89 -9.09
CA GLY A 594 7.09 5.74 -8.98
C GLY A 594 6.57 4.44 -9.56
N GLU A 595 7.18 3.96 -10.67
CA GLU A 595 6.86 2.65 -11.22
C GLU A 595 7.22 1.53 -10.24
N ALA A 596 8.42 1.58 -9.66
CA ALA A 596 8.84 0.56 -8.68
C ALA A 596 7.94 0.55 -7.44
N HIS A 597 7.51 1.73 -6.96
CA HIS A 597 6.58 1.87 -5.85
C HIS A 597 5.19 1.31 -6.21
N GLY A 598 4.63 1.70 -7.35
CA GLY A 598 3.30 1.23 -7.80
C GLY A 598 3.30 -0.28 -8.09
N GLU A 599 4.35 -0.81 -8.72
CA GLU A 599 4.47 -2.24 -8.99
C GLU A 599 4.62 -3.07 -7.69
N ALA A 600 5.22 -2.52 -6.63
CA ALA A 600 5.26 -3.17 -5.32
C ALA A 600 3.86 -3.26 -4.70
N ILE A 601 3.04 -2.21 -4.83
CA ILE A 601 1.61 -2.23 -4.44
C ILE A 601 0.85 -3.29 -5.25
N LEU A 602 1.03 -3.33 -6.57
CA LEU A 602 0.39 -4.32 -7.43
C LEU A 602 0.80 -5.75 -7.10
N SER A 603 2.08 -5.97 -6.78
CA SER A 603 2.58 -7.28 -6.33
C SER A 603 1.92 -7.70 -5.02
N PHE A 604 1.82 -6.77 -4.06
CA PHE A 604 1.14 -7.02 -2.79
C PHE A 604 -0.33 -7.38 -3.00
N LEU A 605 -1.09 -6.57 -3.75
CA LEU A 605 -2.52 -6.80 -4.03
C LEU A 605 -2.76 -8.08 -4.81
N SER A 606 -1.84 -8.47 -5.68
CA SER A 606 -1.92 -9.74 -6.43
C SER A 606 -1.75 -10.95 -5.51
N LYS A 607 -0.94 -10.82 -4.47
CA LYS A 607 -0.69 -11.87 -3.48
C LYS A 607 -1.73 -11.86 -2.36
N PHE A 608 -2.10 -10.69 -1.87
CA PHE A 608 -3.02 -10.45 -0.76
C PHE A 608 -4.16 -9.53 -1.19
N PRO A 609 -5.09 -10.00 -2.06
CA PRO A 609 -6.26 -9.19 -2.38
C PRO A 609 -7.00 -8.84 -1.08
N PRO A 610 -7.28 -7.55 -0.81
CA PRO A 610 -7.85 -7.10 0.47
C PRO A 610 -9.36 -7.41 0.56
N LEU A 611 -9.73 -8.68 0.36
CA LEU A 611 -11.12 -9.12 0.34
C LEU A 611 -11.59 -9.58 1.73
N THR A 612 -10.68 -10.14 2.51
CA THR A 612 -10.99 -10.79 3.79
C THR A 612 -10.23 -10.21 4.99
N ASP A 613 -9.04 -9.65 4.80
CA ASP A 613 -8.23 -9.06 5.87
C ASP A 613 -8.06 -7.55 5.66
N LYS A 614 -8.58 -6.76 6.62
CA LYS A 614 -8.46 -5.30 6.61
C LYS A 614 -7.03 -4.79 6.79
N ILE A 615 -6.16 -5.58 7.44
CA ILE A 615 -4.77 -5.20 7.65
C ILE A 615 -3.98 -5.24 6.33
N ASP A 616 -4.33 -6.15 5.43
CA ASP A 616 -3.75 -6.18 4.08
C ASP A 616 -4.13 -4.91 3.30
N GLY A 617 -5.39 -4.45 3.39
CA GLY A 617 -5.82 -3.17 2.83
C GLY A 617 -5.06 -1.99 3.45
N LYS A 618 -5.01 -1.94 4.79
CA LYS A 618 -4.28 -0.89 5.51
C LYS A 618 -2.81 -0.81 5.08
N THR A 619 -2.15 -1.94 4.86
CA THR A 619 -0.73 -1.99 4.48
C THR A 619 -0.44 -1.20 3.21
N VAL A 620 -1.31 -1.26 2.20
CA VAL A 620 -1.12 -0.49 0.96
C VAL A 620 -1.64 0.94 1.06
N GLU A 621 -2.73 1.19 1.80
CA GLU A 621 -3.28 2.54 1.97
C GLU A 621 -2.32 3.49 2.70
N GLU A 622 -1.53 2.98 3.67
CA GLU A 622 -0.60 3.78 4.46
C GLU A 622 0.82 3.88 3.88
N TRP A 623 1.15 3.09 2.85
CA TRP A 623 2.50 3.00 2.28
C TRP A 623 2.69 4.07 1.20
N ILE A 624 3.43 5.15 1.54
CA ILE A 624 3.51 6.39 0.76
C ILE A 624 4.93 6.66 0.25
N LEU A 625 5.04 7.28 -0.93
CA LEU A 625 6.29 7.74 -1.52
C LEU A 625 6.48 9.25 -1.30
N PHE A 626 7.46 9.65 -0.48
CA PHE A 626 7.99 11.01 -0.47
C PHE A 626 9.13 11.13 -1.47
N GLY A 627 8.82 11.65 -2.66
CA GLY A 627 9.78 11.79 -3.75
C GLY A 627 9.10 12.12 -5.06
N ASP A 628 9.90 12.36 -6.06
CA ASP A 628 9.46 12.55 -7.44
C ASP A 628 9.19 11.17 -8.09
N PRO A 629 7.96 10.86 -8.54
CA PRO A 629 7.65 9.55 -9.09
C PRO A 629 8.35 9.27 -10.43
N THR A 630 8.83 10.30 -11.12
CA THR A 630 9.59 10.16 -12.38
C THR A 630 11.09 10.05 -12.16
N LEU A 631 11.56 10.05 -10.90
CA LEU A 631 12.99 9.98 -10.59
C LEU A 631 13.59 8.68 -11.14
N LYS A 632 14.65 8.82 -11.94
CA LYS A 632 15.42 7.65 -12.38
C LYS A 632 16.42 7.23 -11.31
N ILE A 633 16.22 6.04 -10.77
CA ILE A 633 17.11 5.44 -9.77
C ILE A 633 18.50 5.27 -10.39
N ASN A 634 19.54 5.73 -9.68
CA ASN A 634 20.93 5.82 -10.12
C ASN A 634 21.17 6.84 -11.27
N GLY A 635 20.22 7.73 -11.56
CA GLY A 635 20.38 8.82 -12.51
C GLY A 635 20.42 8.41 -13.98
N TYR A 636 20.56 9.39 -14.88
CA TYR A 636 20.66 9.19 -16.32
C TYR A 636 22.12 9.08 -16.76
N SER A 637 22.38 8.24 -17.76
CA SER A 637 23.71 8.18 -18.36
C SER A 637 24.02 9.50 -19.07
N PRO A 638 25.23 10.07 -18.92
CA PRO A 638 25.62 11.23 -19.67
C PRO A 638 25.44 11.01 -21.18
N SER A 639 24.74 11.92 -21.86
CA SER A 639 24.52 11.91 -23.32
C SER A 639 25.80 12.14 -24.10
#